data_f2026c09d659fadde09c72d5b8ee50a5
#
_entry.id   f2026c09d659fadde09c72d5b8ee50a5
#
_cell.length_a   1.000
_cell.length_b   1.000
_cell.length_c   1.000
_cell.angle_alpha   90.00
_cell.angle_beta   90.00
_cell.angle_gamma   90.00
#
_symmetry.space_group_name_H-M   'P 1'
#
loop_
_entity.id
_entity.type
_entity.pdbx_description
1 polymer ?
#
loop_
_entity_poly.entity_id
_entity_poly.type
_entity_poly.pdbx_seq_one_letter_code
_entity_poly.pdbx_strand_id
1 'polypeptide(L)'
;MGTKCPQCQAENSEQSKFCAECGSRLGIGGEVLFTKTMTLETGYKVLSKGKVFAGKYEISGEIGRGGMGVVYKAEDIKLKRTVALKFLPPELGVYPEAKERFIREAQSAAALAHPNICTIHEVEEVEGQPYIAMEYVAGQSLHQKIIKGPMDSDTVVDIAVQVASGLEEAHQSGIIHRDIKSANIMVTEKGQAKIMDFGLAKVAGESQLTKEARTIGTIAYMSPEQAHGEDLDKRTDIWSFGVVLYEMLTGQLPFRGDRESIILHSIVGAEPKPLRQLKPDVPVELQKIIDRALKKKREDRYTSAAEMAVDLGKYLEARRAEEAGFFNLRSFLKRLRNPLLGIPAALALIAVAFLAVWFFNRQAKIRSATNEILPQINQLAEKEEYFSAFKLARQAERYLAKNPMFQEVSPQISASLSIVSTPSGASVYMKEYKAPKSDWESLGRTPIENIKIPRGFLRWKIEKQGYATQELAERTGNLLSLPNKQLSLELRKTDAVPEGMVWIPGQESDIYGQAPITVNGCWMDKYEVTNKDFKEFIDRGGYTKAEYWKQPFLRNGKVLVWEEAMKGFRDRTGQPGPAQWELGTYPEGQDEYPVSGVSWYEAAAYAEFKGKNLPTIYHWDLALDPVGKIGSYVPLSNIAGKGPAPVGSFQGMSRYGVYDMVGNVKEWCWNESRGLRFILGGAWDEASYMAIVPLVKSPFNRLPGNGFRCARDASPEEKTSKAREPFTLHERDYSKEKPVPDQAFEIYRRLYAYDKTDLDPKVEGRDESPENWTREKITFNTAYDNQRMAGYLFLPKKGAPPFETVIYYPGAGIWLTPTSENLGPEVLDFLLVGGRAVFVPVYLSAYERRDGFDFASFRNKNLLRDHYLKWSQDLGRSIDYLETRPEIDKEKLAFFGMSSGGVVGPVLLAVEPRIKVAILEAGGFVTGAWCNEQAPEADPFNFAPRVKIPVLMLNGRYDFMRRVQEGQSLLWEYLGTPPENKVWKLYDTDHSPPRLERIKEVTAFLDKYLGPAK
;
A
#
# COMPACT_ATOMS: atom_id res chain seq x y z
N MET A 1 -5.21 -32.21 40.16
CA MET A 1 -3.76 -32.17 39.79
C MET A 1 -3.63 -31.50 38.44
N GLY A 2 -2.73 -30.56 38.28
CA GLY A 2 -2.61 -29.81 37.01
C GLY A 2 -2.04 -30.66 35.89
N THR A 3 -2.47 -30.40 34.66
CA THR A 3 -1.97 -31.06 33.46
C THR A 3 -0.70 -30.33 32.97
N LYS A 4 0.43 -31.04 32.89
CA LYS A 4 1.67 -30.46 32.39
C LYS A 4 1.63 -30.35 30.86
N CYS A 5 2.04 -29.22 30.35
CA CYS A 5 2.13 -28.98 28.89
C CYS A 5 3.22 -29.89 28.28
N PRO A 6 2.93 -30.66 27.23
CA PRO A 6 3.94 -31.51 26.61
C PRO A 6 5.04 -30.73 25.90
N GLN A 7 4.85 -29.46 25.56
CA GLN A 7 5.80 -28.65 24.81
C GLN A 7 6.70 -27.77 25.69
N CYS A 8 6.18 -27.16 26.76
CA CYS A 8 6.94 -26.26 27.65
C CYS A 8 7.00 -26.71 29.12
N GLN A 9 6.38 -27.82 29.48
CA GLN A 9 6.33 -28.41 30.84
C GLN A 9 5.60 -27.56 31.89
N ALA A 10 4.98 -26.44 31.50
CA ALA A 10 4.22 -25.59 32.44
C ALA A 10 2.97 -26.31 32.96
N GLU A 11 2.64 -26.13 34.24
CA GLU A 11 1.42 -26.71 34.85
C GLU A 11 0.20 -25.85 34.49
N ASN A 12 -0.86 -26.51 34.01
CA ASN A 12 -2.12 -25.90 33.65
C ASN A 12 -3.29 -26.57 34.36
N SER A 13 -4.40 -25.86 34.53
CA SER A 13 -5.59 -26.47 35.13
C SER A 13 -6.15 -27.58 34.26
N GLU A 14 -6.76 -28.61 34.88
CA GLU A 14 -7.32 -29.77 34.16
C GLU A 14 -8.40 -29.40 33.10
N GLN A 15 -8.99 -28.22 33.22
CA GLN A 15 -10.02 -27.74 32.30
C GLN A 15 -9.45 -26.87 31.16
N SER A 16 -8.16 -26.57 31.16
CA SER A 16 -7.52 -25.73 30.15
C SER A 16 -7.36 -26.48 28.86
N LYS A 17 -7.93 -25.95 27.76
CA LYS A 17 -7.81 -26.49 26.41
C LYS A 17 -6.47 -26.12 25.73
N PHE A 18 -5.80 -25.10 26.23
CA PHE A 18 -4.52 -24.60 25.75
C PHE A 18 -3.60 -24.22 26.90
N CYS A 19 -2.30 -24.35 26.70
CA CYS A 19 -1.29 -23.95 27.68
C CYS A 19 -1.25 -22.44 27.86
N ALA A 20 -1.30 -21.97 29.11
CA ALA A 20 -1.27 -20.54 29.43
C ALA A 20 0.08 -19.87 29.09
N GLU A 21 1.19 -20.64 29.08
CA GLU A 21 2.54 -20.12 28.85
C GLU A 21 2.93 -20.12 27.35
N CYS A 22 2.66 -21.21 26.61
CA CYS A 22 3.14 -21.35 25.23
C CYS A 22 2.02 -21.48 24.18
N GLY A 23 0.74 -21.44 24.58
CA GLY A 23 -0.42 -21.53 23.69
C GLY A 23 -0.66 -22.93 23.08
N SER A 24 0.12 -23.95 23.41
CA SER A 24 -0.05 -25.31 22.88
C SER A 24 -1.33 -25.94 23.40
N ARG A 25 -1.99 -26.74 22.56
CA ARG A 25 -3.22 -27.43 22.90
C ARG A 25 -2.95 -28.57 23.90
N LEU A 26 -3.64 -28.56 25.03
CA LEU A 26 -3.63 -29.58 26.06
C LEU A 26 -4.83 -30.51 25.81
N GLY A 27 -4.62 -31.66 25.17
CA GLY A 27 -5.71 -32.60 24.87
C GLY A 27 -5.21 -34.04 24.89
N ILE A 28 -5.93 -34.84 25.64
CA ILE A 28 -5.72 -36.29 25.84
C ILE A 28 -5.88 -36.98 24.48
N GLY A 29 -4.95 -37.88 24.21
CA GLY A 29 -4.89 -38.66 22.96
C GLY A 29 -6.14 -39.46 22.68
N GLY A 30 -6.61 -39.32 21.47
CA GLY A 30 -7.46 -40.19 20.73
C GLY A 30 -7.02 -40.10 19.27
N GLU A 31 -6.35 -41.14 18.81
CA GLU A 31 -6.06 -41.33 17.39
C GLU A 31 -7.39 -41.24 16.61
N VAL A 32 -7.57 -40.14 15.88
CA VAL A 32 -8.56 -40.13 14.82
C VAL A 32 -7.84 -40.63 13.57
N LEU A 33 -8.06 -41.89 13.25
CA LEU A 33 -7.81 -42.45 11.94
C LEU A 33 -8.37 -41.50 10.87
N PHE A 34 -7.50 -40.99 10.04
CA PHE A 34 -7.89 -40.37 8.76
C PHE A 34 -8.49 -41.47 7.89
N THR A 35 -9.81 -41.69 8.01
CA THR A 35 -10.57 -42.36 6.97
C THR A 35 -10.54 -41.47 5.74
N LYS A 36 -10.19 -42.11 4.63
CA LYS A 36 -10.20 -41.58 3.25
C LYS A 36 -11.23 -40.51 3.07
N THR A 37 -10.80 -39.38 2.52
CA THR A 37 -11.65 -38.37 1.90
C THR A 37 -12.58 -39.09 0.91
N MET A 38 -13.81 -39.32 1.31
CA MET A 38 -14.86 -39.62 0.35
C MET A 38 -14.99 -38.35 -0.49
N THR A 39 -14.69 -38.45 -1.75
CA THR A 39 -15.15 -37.53 -2.78
C THR A 39 -16.68 -37.53 -2.67
N LEU A 40 -17.24 -36.51 -2.02
CA LEU A 40 -18.64 -36.17 -2.17
C LEU A 40 -18.81 -35.78 -3.64
N GLU A 41 -19.26 -36.76 -4.45
CA GLU A 41 -19.96 -36.43 -5.67
C GLU A 41 -21.12 -35.52 -5.22
N THR A 42 -20.99 -34.22 -5.49
CA THR A 42 -22.06 -33.26 -5.31
C THR A 42 -23.15 -33.61 -6.29
N GLY A 43 -24.15 -34.37 -5.84
CA GLY A 43 -25.29 -34.86 -6.61
C GLY A 43 -26.27 -33.75 -6.99
N TYR A 44 -25.80 -32.52 -7.27
CA TYR A 44 -26.67 -31.51 -7.86
C TYR A 44 -26.62 -31.62 -9.38
N LYS A 45 -27.66 -32.21 -9.96
CA LYS A 45 -27.90 -32.17 -11.41
C LYS A 45 -28.18 -30.74 -11.80
N VAL A 46 -27.19 -30.06 -12.44
CA VAL A 46 -27.43 -28.77 -13.11
C VAL A 46 -28.63 -28.93 -14.03
N LEU A 47 -29.70 -28.17 -13.80
CA LEU A 47 -30.92 -28.25 -14.59
C LEU A 47 -30.66 -27.57 -15.94
N SER A 48 -30.53 -28.38 -17.00
CA SER A 48 -30.34 -27.89 -18.35
C SER A 48 -31.65 -27.46 -19.00
N LYS A 49 -31.57 -26.52 -19.94
CA LYS A 49 -32.69 -26.04 -20.74
C LYS A 49 -33.42 -27.21 -21.42
N GLY A 50 -34.77 -27.22 -21.38
CA GLY A 50 -35.63 -28.25 -21.94
C GLY A 50 -35.85 -29.44 -20.99
N LYS A 51 -35.18 -29.51 -19.82
CA LYS A 51 -35.42 -30.55 -18.83
C LYS A 51 -36.70 -30.28 -18.03
N VAL A 52 -37.53 -31.29 -17.83
CA VAL A 52 -38.70 -31.20 -16.96
C VAL A 52 -38.29 -31.54 -15.52
N PHE A 53 -38.41 -30.57 -14.62
CA PHE A 53 -38.19 -30.72 -13.18
C PHE A 53 -39.50 -31.00 -12.45
N ALA A 54 -39.48 -31.88 -11.44
CA ALA A 54 -40.65 -32.31 -10.66
C ALA A 54 -41.86 -32.81 -11.50
N GLY A 55 -41.62 -33.22 -12.74
CA GLY A 55 -42.68 -33.62 -13.66
C GLY A 55 -43.68 -32.51 -14.05
N LYS A 56 -43.35 -31.25 -13.76
CA LYS A 56 -44.27 -30.10 -13.78
C LYS A 56 -43.67 -28.82 -14.41
N TYR A 57 -42.35 -28.62 -14.30
CA TYR A 57 -41.70 -27.39 -14.71
C TYR A 57 -40.66 -27.67 -15.80
N GLU A 58 -40.85 -27.16 -17.00
CA GLU A 58 -39.87 -27.17 -18.07
C GLU A 58 -38.89 -26.03 -17.92
N ILE A 59 -37.61 -26.33 -17.73
CA ILE A 59 -36.55 -25.34 -17.49
C ILE A 59 -36.26 -24.57 -18.77
N SER A 60 -36.41 -23.24 -18.74
CA SER A 60 -36.05 -22.33 -19.84
C SER A 60 -34.59 -21.89 -19.78
N GLY A 61 -34.02 -21.76 -18.57
CA GLY A 61 -32.61 -21.36 -18.33
C GLY A 61 -32.38 -20.79 -16.93
N GLU A 62 -31.12 -20.69 -16.53
CA GLU A 62 -30.70 -20.00 -15.28
C GLU A 62 -30.85 -18.49 -15.45
N ILE A 63 -31.42 -17.79 -14.46
CA ILE A 63 -31.64 -16.35 -14.45
C ILE A 63 -30.95 -15.63 -13.31
N GLY A 64 -30.41 -16.37 -12.35
CA GLY A 64 -29.60 -15.81 -11.26
C GLY A 64 -28.94 -16.87 -10.41
N ARG A 65 -27.72 -16.58 -9.96
CA ARG A 65 -26.94 -17.41 -9.02
C ARG A 65 -26.30 -16.52 -7.98
N GLY A 66 -26.41 -16.86 -6.71
CA GLY A 66 -25.80 -16.10 -5.63
C GLY A 66 -25.74 -16.88 -4.32
N GLY A 67 -25.26 -16.26 -3.26
CA GLY A 67 -25.11 -16.87 -1.94
C GLY A 67 -26.42 -17.40 -1.31
N MET A 68 -27.59 -17.04 -1.86
CA MET A 68 -28.91 -17.48 -1.40
C MET A 68 -29.54 -18.56 -2.32
N GLY A 69 -28.79 -19.08 -3.29
CA GLY A 69 -29.24 -20.15 -4.17
C GLY A 69 -29.17 -19.85 -5.66
N VAL A 70 -29.74 -20.76 -6.43
CA VAL A 70 -29.83 -20.65 -7.90
C VAL A 70 -31.28 -20.48 -8.29
N VAL A 71 -31.56 -19.56 -9.21
CA VAL A 71 -32.90 -19.29 -9.72
C VAL A 71 -32.98 -19.62 -11.20
N TYR A 72 -33.94 -20.48 -11.58
CA TYR A 72 -34.22 -20.83 -12.96
C TYR A 72 -35.54 -20.24 -13.42
N LYS A 73 -35.57 -19.76 -14.66
CA LYS A 73 -36.82 -19.52 -15.39
C LYS A 73 -37.37 -20.84 -15.91
N ALA A 74 -38.64 -21.12 -15.66
CA ALA A 74 -39.30 -22.32 -16.14
C ALA A 74 -40.75 -22.06 -16.60
N GLU A 75 -41.31 -22.97 -17.37
CA GLU A 75 -42.72 -22.97 -17.72
C GLU A 75 -43.45 -24.08 -16.93
N ASP A 76 -44.51 -23.70 -16.20
CA ASP A 76 -45.43 -24.65 -15.62
C ASP A 76 -46.21 -25.31 -16.74
N ILE A 77 -45.94 -26.55 -17.04
CA ILE A 77 -46.49 -27.31 -18.18
C ILE A 77 -48.04 -27.46 -18.07
N LYS A 78 -48.55 -27.54 -16.82
CA LYS A 78 -49.99 -27.74 -16.57
C LYS A 78 -50.76 -26.42 -16.66
N LEU A 79 -50.25 -25.35 -16.04
CA LEU A 79 -50.94 -24.08 -15.95
C LEU A 79 -50.54 -23.10 -17.07
N LYS A 80 -49.62 -23.48 -17.96
CA LYS A 80 -49.14 -22.69 -19.12
C LYS A 80 -48.71 -21.28 -18.74
N ARG A 81 -47.96 -21.15 -17.63
CA ARG A 81 -47.45 -19.87 -17.14
C ARG A 81 -45.96 -19.95 -16.87
N THR A 82 -45.25 -18.83 -17.07
CA THR A 82 -43.85 -18.70 -16.73
C THR A 82 -43.69 -18.51 -15.22
N VAL A 83 -42.77 -19.26 -14.60
CA VAL A 83 -42.46 -19.20 -13.17
C VAL A 83 -40.95 -19.06 -12.97
N ALA A 84 -40.55 -18.61 -11.79
CA ALA A 84 -39.18 -18.67 -11.32
C ALA A 84 -39.05 -19.77 -10.27
N LEU A 85 -38.04 -20.65 -10.43
CA LEU A 85 -37.76 -21.74 -9.48
C LEU A 85 -36.49 -21.40 -8.72
N LYS A 86 -36.60 -21.18 -7.41
CA LYS A 86 -35.46 -20.89 -6.53
C LYS A 86 -35.09 -22.12 -5.72
N PHE A 87 -33.80 -22.45 -5.75
CA PHE A 87 -33.24 -23.61 -5.04
C PHE A 87 -32.29 -23.14 -3.94
N LEU A 88 -32.27 -23.84 -2.80
CA LEU A 88 -31.30 -23.62 -1.72
C LEU A 88 -29.88 -23.95 -2.23
N PRO A 89 -28.81 -23.19 -1.84
CA PRO A 89 -27.47 -23.57 -2.20
C PRO A 89 -27.09 -24.96 -1.74
N PRO A 90 -26.32 -25.73 -2.53
CA PRO A 90 -25.94 -27.11 -2.21
C PRO A 90 -25.28 -27.23 -0.85
N GLU A 91 -24.44 -26.28 -0.51
CA GLU A 91 -23.66 -26.22 0.73
C GLU A 91 -24.55 -26.08 1.97
N LEU A 92 -25.71 -25.44 1.82
CA LEU A 92 -26.70 -25.24 2.88
C LEU A 92 -27.75 -26.39 2.92
N GLY A 93 -28.00 -27.09 1.81
CA GLY A 93 -28.93 -28.20 1.74
C GLY A 93 -28.52 -29.43 2.57
N VAL A 94 -27.26 -29.51 3.00
CA VAL A 94 -26.73 -30.56 3.89
C VAL A 94 -27.18 -30.37 5.35
N TYR A 95 -27.59 -29.16 5.73
CA TYR A 95 -27.97 -28.82 7.11
C TYR A 95 -29.49 -28.83 7.27
N PRO A 96 -30.08 -29.77 8.06
CA PRO A 96 -31.53 -29.88 8.24
C PRO A 96 -32.19 -28.58 8.72
N GLU A 97 -31.51 -27.85 9.62
CA GLU A 97 -32.00 -26.59 10.17
C GLU A 97 -32.10 -25.47 9.10
N ALA A 98 -31.16 -25.40 8.16
CA ALA A 98 -31.20 -24.44 7.05
C ALA A 98 -32.34 -24.74 6.08
N LYS A 99 -32.64 -26.03 5.84
CA LYS A 99 -33.70 -26.52 5.00
C LYS A 99 -35.08 -26.22 5.61
N GLU A 100 -35.32 -26.58 6.89
CA GLU A 100 -36.56 -26.26 7.59
C GLU A 100 -36.84 -24.77 7.64
N ARG A 101 -35.81 -23.97 7.84
CA ARG A 101 -35.91 -22.50 7.85
C ARG A 101 -36.34 -21.97 6.48
N PHE A 102 -35.68 -22.41 5.40
CA PHE A 102 -35.99 -22.02 4.03
C PHE A 102 -37.45 -22.29 3.68
N ILE A 103 -37.97 -23.46 4.08
CA ILE A 103 -39.37 -23.87 3.86
C ILE A 103 -40.30 -23.00 4.72
N ARG A 104 -40.03 -22.81 6.00
CA ARG A 104 -40.89 -22.04 6.93
C ARG A 104 -41.01 -20.55 6.51
N GLU A 105 -39.92 -19.92 6.12
CA GLU A 105 -39.92 -18.53 5.68
C GLU A 105 -40.67 -18.37 4.35
N ALA A 106 -40.49 -19.30 3.43
CA ALA A 106 -41.25 -19.31 2.18
C ALA A 106 -42.77 -19.52 2.40
N GLN A 107 -43.14 -20.39 3.34
CA GLN A 107 -44.55 -20.62 3.71
C GLN A 107 -45.19 -19.34 4.32
N SER A 108 -44.43 -18.62 5.16
CA SER A 108 -44.91 -17.35 5.73
C SER A 108 -45.11 -16.27 4.66
N ALA A 109 -44.19 -16.18 3.69
CA ALA A 109 -44.31 -15.20 2.59
C ALA A 109 -45.40 -15.62 1.57
N ALA A 110 -45.72 -16.89 1.45
CA ALA A 110 -46.78 -17.42 0.54
C ALA A 110 -48.17 -16.98 0.94
N ALA A 111 -48.37 -16.56 2.21
CA ALA A 111 -49.67 -16.01 2.69
C ALA A 111 -49.95 -14.57 2.22
N LEU A 112 -48.93 -13.88 1.67
CA LEU A 112 -49.06 -12.50 1.23
C LEU A 112 -49.60 -12.41 -0.21
N ALA A 113 -50.76 -11.73 -0.39
CA ALA A 113 -51.38 -11.48 -1.70
C ALA A 113 -51.49 -9.99 -1.96
N HIS A 114 -50.50 -9.39 -2.57
CA HIS A 114 -50.42 -7.94 -2.85
C HIS A 114 -49.77 -7.67 -4.22
N PRO A 115 -50.26 -6.66 -5.01
CA PRO A 115 -49.71 -6.39 -6.34
C PRO A 115 -48.23 -6.01 -6.34
N ASN A 116 -47.70 -5.49 -5.22
CA ASN A 116 -46.29 -5.08 -5.08
C ASN A 116 -45.43 -6.08 -4.28
N ILE A 117 -45.94 -7.32 -4.09
CA ILE A 117 -45.20 -8.42 -3.51
C ILE A 117 -45.12 -9.56 -4.56
N CYS A 118 -44.00 -10.23 -4.68
CA CYS A 118 -43.82 -11.38 -5.55
C CYS A 118 -44.62 -12.56 -4.99
N THR A 119 -45.54 -13.11 -5.78
CA THR A 119 -46.40 -14.25 -5.36
C THR A 119 -45.61 -15.53 -5.32
N ILE A 120 -45.62 -16.24 -4.20
CA ILE A 120 -45.12 -17.60 -4.07
C ILE A 120 -46.24 -18.55 -4.42
N HIS A 121 -46.01 -19.43 -5.40
CA HIS A 121 -46.99 -20.35 -5.89
C HIS A 121 -46.93 -21.70 -5.19
N GLU A 122 -45.74 -22.12 -4.81
CA GLU A 122 -45.52 -23.46 -4.26
C GLU A 122 -44.18 -23.52 -3.53
N VAL A 123 -44.15 -24.30 -2.45
CA VAL A 123 -42.94 -24.64 -1.69
C VAL A 123 -42.94 -26.14 -1.49
N GLU A 124 -42.06 -26.85 -2.17
CA GLU A 124 -41.98 -28.33 -2.13
C GLU A 124 -40.55 -28.84 -2.12
N GLU A 125 -40.40 -30.12 -1.97
CA GLU A 125 -39.14 -30.84 -1.98
C GLU A 125 -39.21 -32.02 -2.96
N VAL A 126 -38.23 -32.13 -3.85
CA VAL A 126 -38.10 -33.25 -4.80
C VAL A 126 -36.71 -33.85 -4.70
N GLU A 127 -36.60 -35.15 -4.51
CA GLU A 127 -35.34 -35.88 -4.35
C GLU A 127 -34.40 -35.31 -3.25
N GLY A 128 -34.99 -34.84 -2.15
CA GLY A 128 -34.22 -34.22 -1.06
C GLY A 128 -33.84 -32.76 -1.28
N GLN A 129 -34.21 -32.17 -2.41
CA GLN A 129 -33.92 -30.81 -2.81
C GLN A 129 -35.13 -29.88 -2.63
N PRO A 130 -35.17 -28.96 -1.65
CA PRO A 130 -36.24 -28.00 -1.49
C PRO A 130 -36.17 -26.92 -2.57
N TYR A 131 -37.32 -26.51 -3.07
CA TYR A 131 -37.47 -25.45 -4.04
C TYR A 131 -38.70 -24.58 -3.76
N ILE A 132 -38.63 -23.34 -4.24
CA ILE A 132 -39.76 -22.41 -4.22
C ILE A 132 -40.12 -22.09 -5.67
N ALA A 133 -41.39 -22.34 -6.05
CA ALA A 133 -41.90 -21.82 -7.31
C ALA A 133 -42.64 -20.49 -7.06
N MET A 134 -42.24 -19.44 -7.76
CA MET A 134 -42.78 -18.12 -7.59
C MET A 134 -43.06 -17.43 -8.93
N GLU A 135 -43.77 -16.32 -8.86
CA GLU A 135 -44.06 -15.48 -10.01
C GLU A 135 -42.77 -15.06 -10.72
N TYR A 136 -42.74 -15.25 -12.04
CA TYR A 136 -41.65 -14.68 -12.86
C TYR A 136 -41.94 -13.22 -13.17
N VAL A 137 -41.20 -12.33 -12.60
CA VAL A 137 -41.32 -10.88 -12.82
C VAL A 137 -40.49 -10.47 -14.04
N ALA A 138 -41.18 -10.18 -15.16
CA ALA A 138 -40.52 -9.69 -16.38
C ALA A 138 -40.13 -8.21 -16.21
N GLY A 139 -38.87 -7.96 -15.85
CA GLY A 139 -38.39 -6.60 -15.56
C GLY A 139 -36.90 -6.60 -15.18
N GLN A 140 -36.47 -5.49 -14.59
CA GLN A 140 -35.10 -5.32 -14.07
C GLN A 140 -35.14 -5.05 -12.57
N SER A 141 -34.12 -5.47 -11.83
CA SER A 141 -33.99 -5.03 -10.43
C SER A 141 -33.71 -3.54 -10.33
N LEU A 142 -34.08 -2.91 -9.21
CA LEU A 142 -33.71 -1.52 -8.97
C LEU A 142 -32.19 -1.32 -9.03
N HIS A 143 -31.43 -2.30 -8.55
CA HIS A 143 -29.99 -2.28 -8.64
C HIS A 143 -29.50 -2.15 -10.09
N GLN A 144 -30.05 -2.94 -11.02
CA GLN A 144 -29.71 -2.86 -12.45
C GLN A 144 -30.12 -1.54 -13.10
N LYS A 145 -31.18 -0.89 -12.59
CA LYS A 145 -31.59 0.44 -13.04
C LYS A 145 -30.66 1.54 -12.51
N ILE A 146 -30.29 1.47 -11.23
CA ILE A 146 -29.43 2.46 -10.56
C ILE A 146 -28.00 2.47 -11.12
N ILE A 147 -27.45 1.32 -11.51
CA ILE A 147 -26.13 1.23 -12.17
C ILE A 147 -26.09 2.06 -13.48
N LYS A 148 -27.22 2.21 -14.17
CA LYS A 148 -27.31 3.02 -15.40
C LYS A 148 -27.28 4.53 -15.12
N GLY A 149 -27.46 4.93 -13.86
CA GLY A 149 -27.42 6.31 -13.38
C GLY A 149 -28.52 6.61 -12.35
N PRO A 150 -28.42 7.74 -11.64
CA PRO A 150 -29.45 8.22 -10.72
C PRO A 150 -30.80 8.40 -11.41
N MET A 151 -31.88 8.01 -10.74
CA MET A 151 -33.22 8.11 -11.27
C MET A 151 -33.82 9.50 -11.02
N ASP A 152 -34.80 9.91 -11.84
CA ASP A 152 -35.54 11.15 -11.61
C ASP A 152 -36.47 11.03 -10.39
N SER A 153 -36.77 12.18 -9.76
CA SER A 153 -37.51 12.22 -8.50
C SER A 153 -38.93 11.68 -8.62
N ASP A 154 -39.61 11.91 -9.74
CA ASP A 154 -41.01 11.50 -9.91
C ASP A 154 -41.12 9.99 -10.09
N THR A 155 -40.25 9.40 -10.91
CA THR A 155 -40.10 7.93 -11.03
C THR A 155 -39.73 7.27 -9.70
N VAL A 156 -38.82 7.90 -8.91
CA VAL A 156 -38.43 7.37 -7.59
C VAL A 156 -39.63 7.34 -6.66
N VAL A 157 -40.46 8.41 -6.63
CA VAL A 157 -41.62 8.49 -5.72
C VAL A 157 -42.73 7.54 -6.17
N ASP A 158 -42.98 7.36 -7.48
CA ASP A 158 -43.95 6.39 -7.98
C ASP A 158 -43.59 4.95 -7.55
N ILE A 159 -42.35 4.57 -7.66
CA ILE A 159 -41.83 3.27 -7.19
C ILE A 159 -41.88 3.19 -5.65
N ALA A 160 -41.57 4.29 -4.97
CA ALA A 160 -41.51 4.33 -3.51
C ALA A 160 -42.89 4.10 -2.88
N VAL A 161 -43.95 4.72 -3.43
CA VAL A 161 -45.30 4.49 -2.94
C VAL A 161 -45.71 3.03 -3.08
N GLN A 162 -45.40 2.38 -4.20
CA GLN A 162 -45.69 0.99 -4.45
C GLN A 162 -44.94 0.05 -3.47
N VAL A 163 -43.67 0.29 -3.24
CA VAL A 163 -42.86 -0.51 -2.30
C VAL A 163 -43.34 -0.30 -0.87
N ALA A 164 -43.63 0.92 -0.47
CA ALA A 164 -44.17 1.21 0.87
C ALA A 164 -45.52 0.51 1.10
N SER A 165 -46.39 0.45 0.07
CA SER A 165 -47.68 -0.29 0.13
C SER A 165 -47.46 -1.79 0.32
N GLY A 166 -46.52 -2.38 -0.39
CA GLY A 166 -46.17 -3.82 -0.22
C GLY A 166 -45.54 -4.13 1.15
N LEU A 167 -44.72 -3.23 1.68
CA LEU A 167 -44.16 -3.38 3.03
C LEU A 167 -45.22 -3.29 4.11
N GLU A 168 -46.20 -2.35 3.95
CA GLU A 168 -47.31 -2.21 4.92
C GLU A 168 -48.17 -3.47 5.00
N GLU A 169 -48.51 -4.08 3.86
CA GLU A 169 -49.24 -5.36 3.81
C GLU A 169 -48.50 -6.49 4.58
N ALA A 170 -47.17 -6.59 4.35
CA ALA A 170 -46.37 -7.56 5.07
C ALA A 170 -46.32 -7.29 6.57
N HIS A 171 -46.16 -6.03 6.97
CA HIS A 171 -46.12 -5.60 8.38
C HIS A 171 -47.45 -5.82 9.11
N GLN A 172 -48.58 -5.64 8.43
CA GLN A 172 -49.92 -5.91 8.98
C GLN A 172 -50.15 -7.42 9.20
N SER A 173 -49.55 -8.23 8.34
CA SER A 173 -49.50 -9.71 8.48
C SER A 173 -48.45 -10.21 9.49
N GLY A 174 -47.77 -9.31 10.23
CA GLY A 174 -46.75 -9.63 11.21
C GLY A 174 -45.39 -10.06 10.62
N ILE A 175 -45.18 -9.84 9.32
CA ILE A 175 -43.98 -10.27 8.62
C ILE A 175 -43.04 -9.06 8.40
N ILE A 176 -41.80 -9.17 8.88
CA ILE A 176 -40.72 -8.19 8.69
C ILE A 176 -39.79 -8.76 7.62
N HIS A 177 -39.45 -7.98 6.59
CA HIS A 177 -38.62 -8.45 5.46
C HIS A 177 -37.16 -8.66 5.84
N ARG A 178 -36.54 -7.79 6.64
CA ARG A 178 -35.20 -7.84 7.21
C ARG A 178 -34.03 -7.78 6.21
N ASP A 179 -34.26 -7.79 4.88
CA ASP A 179 -33.25 -7.72 3.82
C ASP A 179 -33.72 -6.88 2.62
N ILE A 180 -34.34 -5.72 2.89
CA ILE A 180 -34.73 -4.75 1.85
C ILE A 180 -33.47 -4.13 1.28
N LYS A 181 -33.30 -4.26 -0.05
CA LYS A 181 -32.19 -3.69 -0.84
C LYS A 181 -32.59 -3.54 -2.30
N SER A 182 -31.89 -2.72 -3.06
CA SER A 182 -32.20 -2.46 -4.48
C SER A 182 -32.20 -3.73 -5.36
N ALA A 183 -31.43 -4.75 -5.00
CA ALA A 183 -31.43 -6.04 -5.70
C ALA A 183 -32.69 -6.88 -5.47
N ASN A 184 -33.39 -6.68 -4.33
CA ASN A 184 -34.58 -7.43 -3.96
C ASN A 184 -35.90 -6.72 -4.35
N ILE A 185 -35.82 -5.66 -5.15
CA ILE A 185 -37.00 -4.97 -5.69
C ILE A 185 -36.92 -5.01 -7.21
N MET A 186 -37.88 -5.68 -7.86
CA MET A 186 -37.99 -5.75 -9.31
C MET A 186 -38.97 -4.69 -9.81
N VAL A 187 -38.66 -4.11 -10.98
CA VAL A 187 -39.55 -3.17 -11.66
C VAL A 187 -39.83 -3.66 -13.06
N THR A 188 -41.09 -3.91 -13.36
CA THR A 188 -41.56 -4.34 -14.69
C THR A 188 -41.38 -3.24 -15.73
N GLU A 189 -41.49 -3.57 -17.02
CA GLU A 189 -41.48 -2.57 -18.12
C GLU A 189 -42.64 -1.57 -18.01
N LYS A 190 -43.76 -1.94 -17.35
CA LYS A 190 -44.91 -1.07 -17.10
C LYS A 190 -44.78 -0.20 -15.84
N GLY A 191 -43.61 -0.20 -15.18
CA GLY A 191 -43.37 0.62 -13.98
C GLY A 191 -43.90 0.00 -12.66
N GLN A 192 -44.41 -1.21 -12.67
CA GLN A 192 -44.88 -1.88 -11.46
C GLN A 192 -43.71 -2.41 -10.64
N ALA A 193 -43.59 -2.01 -9.38
CA ALA A 193 -42.60 -2.50 -8.45
C ALA A 193 -43.09 -3.75 -7.71
N LYS A 194 -42.22 -4.75 -7.53
CA LYS A 194 -42.49 -5.96 -6.76
C LYS A 194 -41.36 -6.27 -5.82
N ILE A 195 -41.63 -6.50 -4.55
CA ILE A 195 -40.69 -6.90 -3.50
C ILE A 195 -40.47 -8.40 -3.63
N MET A 196 -39.21 -8.78 -3.67
CA MET A 196 -38.74 -10.17 -3.81
C MET A 196 -38.13 -10.66 -2.49
N ASP A 197 -38.06 -11.97 -2.29
CA ASP A 197 -37.21 -12.60 -1.28
C ASP A 197 -37.38 -12.12 0.18
N PHE A 198 -38.59 -12.25 0.73
CA PHE A 198 -38.84 -12.02 2.14
C PHE A 198 -37.98 -12.92 3.03
N GLY A 199 -37.08 -12.30 3.81
CA GLY A 199 -36.45 -12.84 5.02
C GLY A 199 -35.65 -14.15 4.97
N LEU A 200 -35.38 -14.72 3.79
CA LEU A 200 -34.83 -16.09 3.63
C LEU A 200 -33.44 -16.37 4.26
N ALA A 201 -32.86 -15.44 5.05
CA ALA A 201 -31.45 -15.62 5.47
C ALA A 201 -30.98 -15.03 6.81
N LYS A 202 -31.83 -14.44 7.68
CA LYS A 202 -31.29 -13.79 8.89
C LYS A 202 -32.18 -13.92 10.13
N VAL A 203 -31.74 -14.75 11.09
CA VAL A 203 -32.16 -14.65 12.50
C VAL A 203 -30.96 -14.25 13.33
N ALA A 204 -31.15 -13.27 14.23
CA ALA A 204 -30.19 -12.85 15.22
C ALA A 204 -29.82 -14.01 16.16
N GLY A 205 -28.51 -14.25 16.35
CA GLY A 205 -27.99 -15.24 17.28
C GLY A 205 -27.53 -16.52 16.60
N GLU A 206 -26.20 -16.69 16.63
CA GLU A 206 -25.42 -17.90 16.47
C GLU A 206 -24.90 -18.34 15.09
N SER A 207 -23.63 -18.63 15.20
CA SER A 207 -22.69 -19.53 14.54
C SER A 207 -21.79 -18.96 13.45
N GLN A 208 -20.52 -19.36 13.55
CA GLN A 208 -19.38 -19.00 12.68
C GLN A 208 -19.59 -19.28 11.18
N LEU A 209 -20.60 -20.07 10.81
CA LEU A 209 -20.90 -20.44 9.42
C LEU A 209 -21.57 -19.33 8.59
N THR A 210 -22.12 -18.29 9.21
CA THR A 210 -22.78 -17.18 8.51
C THR A 210 -21.84 -16.01 8.19
N LYS A 211 -20.57 -16.05 8.65
CA LYS A 211 -19.58 -14.97 8.37
C LYS A 211 -19.02 -15.01 6.95
N GLU A 212 -18.95 -16.19 6.33
CA GLU A 212 -18.35 -16.33 4.99
C GLU A 212 -19.33 -16.02 3.82
N ALA A 213 -20.65 -15.93 4.08
CA ALA A 213 -21.66 -15.66 3.06
C ALA A 213 -22.10 -14.18 2.97
N ARG A 214 -21.50 -13.26 3.73
CA ARG A 214 -21.88 -11.84 3.71
C ARG A 214 -21.11 -11.09 2.62
N THR A 215 -21.79 -10.73 1.55
CA THR A 215 -21.27 -9.83 0.54
C THR A 215 -21.29 -8.40 1.08
N ILE A 216 -20.18 -7.64 0.95
CA ILE A 216 -20.03 -6.23 1.40
C ILE A 216 -21.22 -5.35 0.97
N GLY A 217 -21.84 -5.60 -0.19
CA GLY A 217 -23.00 -4.87 -0.70
C GLY A 217 -24.28 -5.03 0.14
N THR A 218 -24.49 -6.15 0.84
CA THR A 218 -25.70 -6.39 1.65
C THR A 218 -25.66 -5.65 3.00
N ILE A 219 -24.48 -5.45 3.56
CA ILE A 219 -24.27 -4.82 4.88
C ILE A 219 -24.67 -3.35 4.85
N ALA A 220 -24.50 -2.67 3.72
CA ALA A 220 -24.76 -1.25 3.57
C ALA A 220 -26.25 -0.87 3.74
N TYR A 221 -27.18 -1.82 3.68
CA TYR A 221 -28.64 -1.58 3.90
C TYR A 221 -29.12 -1.91 5.31
N MET A 222 -28.26 -2.47 6.17
CA MET A 222 -28.60 -2.82 7.54
C MET A 222 -28.98 -1.61 8.37
N SER A 223 -29.98 -1.80 9.25
CA SER A 223 -30.32 -0.80 10.24
C SER A 223 -29.32 -0.80 11.41
N PRO A 224 -29.22 0.30 12.19
CA PRO A 224 -28.38 0.36 13.39
C PRO A 224 -28.69 -0.79 14.38
N GLU A 225 -29.94 -1.12 14.61
CA GLU A 225 -30.36 -2.22 15.47
C GLU A 225 -29.93 -3.59 14.92
N GLN A 226 -29.94 -3.80 13.58
CA GLN A 226 -29.37 -5.00 12.96
C GLN A 226 -27.86 -5.06 13.14
N ALA A 227 -27.17 -3.93 13.03
CA ALA A 227 -25.72 -3.85 13.21
C ALA A 227 -25.30 -4.14 14.66
N HIS A 228 -26.13 -3.79 15.64
CA HIS A 228 -25.92 -4.10 17.07
C HIS A 228 -26.41 -5.49 17.48
N GLY A 229 -27.23 -6.17 16.63
CA GLY A 229 -27.82 -7.46 17.02
C GLY A 229 -28.98 -7.35 18.01
N GLU A 230 -29.67 -6.19 18.03
CA GLU A 230 -30.83 -5.94 18.88
C GLU A 230 -32.12 -6.60 18.31
N ASP A 231 -33.19 -6.64 19.12
CA ASP A 231 -34.51 -7.09 18.69
C ASP A 231 -35.04 -6.19 17.57
N LEU A 232 -35.53 -6.81 16.48
CA LEU A 232 -35.97 -6.13 15.29
C LEU A 232 -37.50 -5.94 15.24
N ASP A 233 -37.92 -4.75 14.82
CA ASP A 233 -39.32 -4.46 14.51
C ASP A 233 -39.48 -3.96 13.06
N LYS A 234 -40.69 -3.72 12.62
CA LYS A 234 -41.01 -3.26 11.25
C LYS A 234 -40.28 -1.99 10.79
N ARG A 235 -39.78 -1.15 11.72
CA ARG A 235 -39.03 0.07 11.42
C ARG A 235 -37.60 -0.23 10.89
N THR A 236 -37.11 -1.47 11.02
CA THR A 236 -35.91 -1.94 10.35
C THR A 236 -36.03 -1.89 8.83
N ASP A 237 -37.21 -2.34 8.29
CA ASP A 237 -37.47 -2.29 6.85
C ASP A 237 -37.61 -0.84 6.33
N ILE A 238 -38.16 0.06 7.16
CA ILE A 238 -38.28 1.49 6.84
C ILE A 238 -36.89 2.14 6.70
N TRP A 239 -35.93 1.80 7.58
CA TRP A 239 -34.55 2.23 7.43
C TRP A 239 -33.95 1.71 6.12
N SER A 240 -34.00 0.39 5.87
CA SER A 240 -33.42 -0.21 4.67
C SER A 240 -34.04 0.36 3.40
N PHE A 241 -35.35 0.64 3.44
CA PHE A 241 -36.06 1.31 2.35
C PHE A 241 -35.59 2.77 2.18
N GLY A 242 -35.33 3.50 3.25
CA GLY A 242 -34.70 4.82 3.22
C GLY A 242 -33.33 4.80 2.52
N VAL A 243 -32.52 3.76 2.77
CA VAL A 243 -31.23 3.53 2.07
C VAL A 243 -31.46 3.32 0.57
N VAL A 244 -32.45 2.51 0.18
CA VAL A 244 -32.83 2.29 -1.24
C VAL A 244 -33.23 3.59 -1.92
N LEU A 245 -34.06 4.43 -1.27
CA LEU A 245 -34.48 5.72 -1.83
C LEU A 245 -33.31 6.67 -2.03
N TYR A 246 -32.39 6.70 -1.06
CA TYR A 246 -31.17 7.49 -1.18
C TYR A 246 -30.31 7.00 -2.37
N GLU A 247 -30.19 5.68 -2.53
CA GLU A 247 -29.44 5.07 -3.63
C GLU A 247 -30.10 5.36 -4.99
N MET A 248 -31.43 5.28 -5.10
CA MET A 248 -32.16 5.57 -6.33
C MET A 248 -31.94 7.02 -6.81
N LEU A 249 -31.99 7.99 -5.89
CA LEU A 249 -31.83 9.40 -6.21
C LEU A 249 -30.40 9.81 -6.53
N THR A 250 -29.41 9.24 -5.85
CA THR A 250 -28.00 9.67 -5.94
C THR A 250 -27.12 8.76 -6.77
N GLY A 251 -27.55 7.53 -7.06
CA GLY A 251 -26.72 6.47 -7.61
C GLY A 251 -25.70 5.94 -6.60
N GLN A 252 -25.82 6.28 -5.33
CA GLN A 252 -24.80 6.02 -4.31
C GLN A 252 -25.45 5.60 -2.98
N LEU A 253 -24.81 4.66 -2.27
CA LEU A 253 -25.21 4.28 -0.91
C LEU A 253 -24.87 5.39 0.10
N PRO A 254 -25.72 5.62 1.13
CA PRO A 254 -25.48 6.64 2.15
C PRO A 254 -24.31 6.33 3.08
N PHE A 255 -24.04 5.04 3.33
CA PHE A 255 -22.98 4.54 4.22
C PHE A 255 -22.03 3.65 3.41
N ARG A 256 -20.74 4.01 3.40
CA ARG A 256 -19.71 3.35 2.56
C ARG A 256 -18.42 3.11 3.33
N GLY A 257 -17.65 2.13 2.92
CA GLY A 257 -16.32 1.83 3.45
C GLY A 257 -15.72 0.66 2.72
N ASP A 258 -14.38 0.61 2.70
CA ASP A 258 -13.61 -0.44 2.03
C ASP A 258 -13.57 -1.76 2.83
N ARG A 259 -14.11 -1.74 4.05
CA ARG A 259 -14.20 -2.90 4.95
C ARG A 259 -15.56 -2.92 5.64
N GLU A 260 -16.04 -4.13 5.92
CA GLU A 260 -17.31 -4.38 6.64
C GLU A 260 -17.42 -3.58 7.95
N SER A 261 -16.35 -3.57 8.76
CA SER A 261 -16.30 -2.83 10.02
C SER A 261 -16.48 -1.32 9.86
N ILE A 262 -16.00 -0.75 8.77
CA ILE A 262 -16.13 0.69 8.48
C ILE A 262 -17.59 1.03 8.11
N ILE A 263 -18.23 0.16 7.31
CA ILE A 263 -19.64 0.33 6.94
C ILE A 263 -20.52 0.21 8.18
N LEU A 264 -20.32 -0.81 9.01
CA LEU A 264 -21.07 -0.99 10.26
C LEU A 264 -20.88 0.18 11.22
N HIS A 265 -19.66 0.67 11.40
CA HIS A 265 -19.40 1.86 12.21
C HIS A 265 -20.09 3.10 11.66
N SER A 266 -20.16 3.27 10.33
CA SER A 266 -20.85 4.37 9.68
C SER A 266 -22.38 4.29 9.84
N ILE A 267 -22.95 3.09 9.76
CA ILE A 267 -24.39 2.86 9.99
C ILE A 267 -24.79 3.26 11.41
N VAL A 268 -23.95 2.96 12.39
CA VAL A 268 -24.23 3.24 13.80
C VAL A 268 -23.98 4.71 14.16
N GLY A 269 -22.88 5.32 13.70
CA GLY A 269 -22.40 6.59 14.23
C GLY A 269 -22.38 7.78 13.25
N ALA A 270 -22.36 7.56 11.94
CA ALA A 270 -22.23 8.66 10.98
C ALA A 270 -23.59 9.08 10.39
N GLU A 271 -23.81 10.38 10.23
CA GLU A 271 -24.97 10.89 9.47
C GLU A 271 -24.72 10.75 7.96
N PRO A 272 -25.75 10.40 7.15
CA PRO A 272 -25.62 10.33 5.71
C PRO A 272 -25.38 11.72 5.13
N LYS A 273 -24.64 11.81 4.03
CA LYS A 273 -24.50 13.08 3.31
C LYS A 273 -25.86 13.55 2.83
N PRO A 274 -26.26 14.83 3.05
CA PRO A 274 -27.53 15.35 2.57
C PRO A 274 -27.67 15.13 1.06
N LEU A 275 -28.80 14.59 0.61
CA LEU A 275 -29.09 14.29 -0.81
C LEU A 275 -28.83 15.47 -1.72
N ARG A 276 -29.25 16.67 -1.31
CA ARG A 276 -29.12 17.92 -2.08
C ARG A 276 -27.67 18.41 -2.23
N GLN A 277 -26.73 17.88 -1.44
CA GLN A 277 -25.30 18.10 -1.69
C GLN A 277 -24.77 17.25 -2.86
N LEU A 278 -25.39 16.09 -3.10
CA LEU A 278 -25.02 15.19 -4.19
C LEU A 278 -25.87 15.42 -5.45
N LYS A 279 -27.15 15.78 -5.27
CA LYS A 279 -28.10 16.03 -6.34
C LYS A 279 -28.94 17.27 -5.96
N PRO A 280 -28.51 18.48 -6.32
CA PRO A 280 -29.14 19.75 -5.89
C PRO A 280 -30.62 19.94 -6.32
N ASP A 281 -31.04 19.25 -7.36
CA ASP A 281 -32.40 19.27 -7.91
C ASP A 281 -33.41 18.41 -7.14
N VAL A 282 -32.98 17.64 -6.14
CA VAL A 282 -33.88 16.89 -5.26
C VAL A 282 -34.72 17.85 -4.43
N PRO A 283 -36.07 17.73 -4.46
CA PRO A 283 -36.98 18.55 -3.65
C PRO A 283 -36.73 18.43 -2.15
N VAL A 284 -36.92 19.55 -1.43
CA VAL A 284 -36.67 19.60 0.03
C VAL A 284 -37.59 18.64 0.79
N GLU A 285 -38.79 18.46 0.31
CA GLU A 285 -39.80 17.55 0.89
C GLU A 285 -39.30 16.10 0.83
N LEU A 286 -38.78 15.70 -0.30
CA LEU A 286 -38.23 14.34 -0.49
C LEU A 286 -36.97 14.11 0.34
N GLN A 287 -36.11 15.13 0.47
CA GLN A 287 -34.97 15.10 1.40
C GLN A 287 -35.46 14.82 2.84
N LYS A 288 -36.50 15.54 3.32
CA LYS A 288 -37.04 15.37 4.68
C LYS A 288 -37.59 13.95 4.92
N ILE A 289 -38.27 13.37 3.93
CA ILE A 289 -38.82 12.02 4.03
C ILE A 289 -37.70 11.01 4.23
N ILE A 290 -36.63 11.11 3.44
CA ILE A 290 -35.48 10.18 3.51
C ILE A 290 -34.68 10.42 4.78
N ASP A 291 -34.45 11.65 5.19
CA ASP A 291 -33.75 11.99 6.43
C ASP A 291 -34.52 11.44 7.67
N ARG A 292 -35.84 11.42 7.64
CA ARG A 292 -36.66 10.82 8.71
C ARG A 292 -36.54 9.29 8.71
N ALA A 293 -36.59 8.66 7.55
CA ALA A 293 -36.42 7.22 7.43
C ALA A 293 -35.02 6.73 7.91
N LEU A 294 -33.97 7.55 7.72
CA LEU A 294 -32.59 7.27 8.08
C LEU A 294 -32.16 7.77 9.47
N LYS A 295 -33.13 8.08 10.38
CA LYS A 295 -32.81 8.42 11.78
C LYS A 295 -32.21 7.22 12.51
N LYS A 296 -31.14 7.45 13.27
CA LYS A 296 -30.43 6.38 13.99
C LYS A 296 -31.32 5.69 15.03
N LYS A 297 -32.02 6.47 15.82
CA LYS A 297 -33.01 5.96 16.79
C LYS A 297 -34.29 5.58 16.04
N ARG A 298 -34.75 4.35 16.23
CA ARG A 298 -35.96 3.84 15.57
C ARG A 298 -37.23 4.59 15.96
N GLU A 299 -37.26 5.23 17.16
CA GLU A 299 -38.37 6.04 17.64
C GLU A 299 -38.55 7.32 16.84
N ASP A 300 -37.50 7.85 16.24
CA ASP A 300 -37.50 9.07 15.44
C ASP A 300 -37.84 8.82 13.95
N ARG A 301 -38.02 7.57 13.54
CA ARG A 301 -38.38 7.16 12.18
C ARG A 301 -39.91 7.20 11.99
N TYR A 302 -40.38 6.83 10.82
CA TYR A 302 -41.80 6.52 10.57
C TYR A 302 -42.23 5.33 11.41
N THR A 303 -43.44 5.37 11.95
CA THR A 303 -44.01 4.31 12.78
C THR A 303 -44.54 3.14 11.94
N SER A 304 -44.85 3.37 10.65
CA SER A 304 -45.30 2.38 9.69
C SER A 304 -44.92 2.77 8.27
N ALA A 305 -44.87 1.80 7.35
CA ALA A 305 -44.66 2.05 5.93
C ALA A 305 -45.84 2.82 5.31
N ALA A 306 -47.06 2.67 5.84
CA ALA A 306 -48.22 3.47 5.44
C ALA A 306 -48.03 4.96 5.73
N GLU A 307 -47.52 5.34 6.91
CA GLU A 307 -47.21 6.74 7.24
C GLU A 307 -46.23 7.36 6.23
N MET A 308 -45.20 6.62 5.85
CA MET A 308 -44.22 7.04 4.84
C MET A 308 -44.83 7.16 3.44
N ALA A 309 -45.74 6.22 3.06
CA ALA A 309 -46.45 6.25 1.78
C ALA A 309 -47.37 7.49 1.66
N VAL A 310 -48.02 7.91 2.75
CA VAL A 310 -48.86 9.14 2.78
C VAL A 310 -48.02 10.38 2.50
N ASP A 311 -46.84 10.51 3.09
CA ASP A 311 -46.00 11.70 2.86
C ASP A 311 -45.38 11.70 1.44
N LEU A 312 -45.03 10.53 0.88
CA LEU A 312 -44.63 10.37 -0.52
C LEU A 312 -45.80 10.75 -1.48
N GLY A 313 -47.04 10.31 -1.16
CA GLY A 313 -48.23 10.60 -1.95
C GLY A 313 -48.58 12.10 -1.98
N LYS A 314 -48.53 12.81 -0.83
CA LYS A 314 -48.72 14.27 -0.76
C LYS A 314 -47.75 15.03 -1.66
N TYR A 315 -46.48 14.57 -1.76
CA TYR A 315 -45.49 15.15 -2.65
C TYR A 315 -45.96 15.05 -4.13
N LEU A 316 -46.40 13.86 -4.57
CA LEU A 316 -46.90 13.64 -5.93
C LEU A 316 -48.14 14.52 -6.29
N GLU A 317 -49.08 14.65 -5.35
CA GLU A 317 -50.29 15.50 -5.55
C GLU A 317 -49.92 16.99 -5.68
N ALA A 318 -48.98 17.48 -4.86
CA ALA A 318 -48.52 18.87 -4.90
C ALA A 318 -47.84 19.19 -6.26
N ARG A 319 -47.03 18.24 -6.79
CA ARG A 319 -46.35 18.39 -8.10
C ARG A 319 -47.33 18.44 -9.25
N ARG A 320 -48.37 17.56 -9.27
CA ARG A 320 -49.39 17.54 -10.31
C ARG A 320 -50.24 18.80 -10.32
N ALA A 321 -50.42 19.45 -9.15
CA ALA A 321 -51.10 20.73 -9.02
C ALA A 321 -50.28 21.92 -9.56
N GLU A 322 -48.94 21.89 -9.44
CA GLU A 322 -48.02 22.88 -9.98
C GLU A 322 -47.95 22.86 -11.53
N GLU A 323 -48.08 21.71 -12.15
CA GLU A 323 -48.05 21.56 -13.61
C GLU A 323 -49.33 22.10 -14.31
N ALA A 324 -50.43 22.16 -13.60
CA ALA A 324 -51.71 22.67 -14.13
C ALA A 324 -51.80 24.18 -14.22
N GLY A 325 -50.83 24.96 -13.66
CA GLY A 325 -50.96 26.41 -13.42
C GLY A 325 -49.89 27.29 -14.05
N PHE A 326 -49.52 27.19 -15.34
CA PHE A 326 -48.47 28.06 -15.89
C PHE A 326 -48.86 29.00 -17.07
N PHE A 327 -48.76 30.26 -16.78
CA PHE A 327 -48.42 31.47 -17.52
C PHE A 327 -49.31 32.04 -18.59
N ASN A 328 -49.81 33.25 -18.25
CA ASN A 328 -50.30 34.24 -19.19
C ASN A 328 -49.35 35.46 -19.24
N LEU A 329 -48.43 35.49 -20.21
CA LEU A 329 -47.35 36.46 -20.36
C LEU A 329 -47.84 37.91 -20.63
N ARG A 330 -49.08 38.12 -21.14
CA ARG A 330 -49.63 39.43 -21.45
C ARG A 330 -50.09 40.26 -20.23
N SER A 331 -50.37 39.58 -19.12
CA SER A 331 -50.79 40.31 -17.87
C SER A 331 -49.53 40.78 -17.10
N PHE A 332 -48.39 40.14 -17.28
CA PHE A 332 -47.12 40.45 -16.58
C PHE A 332 -46.51 41.77 -17.11
N LEU A 333 -46.52 42.01 -18.43
CA LEU A 333 -45.93 43.21 -19.04
C LEU A 333 -46.69 44.52 -18.75
N LYS A 334 -48.01 44.48 -18.45
CA LYS A 334 -48.73 45.60 -18.03
C LYS A 334 -48.47 46.08 -16.59
N ARG A 335 -47.96 45.17 -15.70
CA ARG A 335 -47.64 45.52 -14.29
C ARG A 335 -46.28 46.18 -14.12
N LEU A 336 -45.37 46.08 -15.10
CA LEU A 336 -43.99 46.64 -15.06
C LEU A 336 -43.93 48.16 -15.26
N ARG A 337 -45.03 48.81 -15.64
CA ARG A 337 -45.12 50.28 -15.77
C ARG A 337 -45.29 51.03 -14.45
N ASN A 338 -45.42 50.36 -13.33
CA ASN A 338 -45.52 50.98 -12.02
C ASN A 338 -44.08 51.05 -11.38
N PRO A 339 -43.58 52.24 -10.98
CA PRO A 339 -42.21 52.45 -10.49
C PRO A 339 -41.91 51.62 -9.23
N LEU A 340 -42.94 51.23 -8.45
CA LEU A 340 -42.79 50.32 -7.30
C LEU A 340 -42.49 48.86 -7.67
N LEU A 341 -42.67 48.45 -8.94
CA LEU A 341 -42.40 47.10 -9.44
C LEU A 341 -41.26 47.12 -10.48
N GLY A 342 -41.01 48.23 -11.16
CA GLY A 342 -39.95 48.36 -12.17
C GLY A 342 -38.55 48.38 -11.58
N ILE A 343 -38.35 49.00 -10.41
CA ILE A 343 -37.05 49.04 -9.74
C ILE A 343 -36.64 47.67 -9.24
N PRO A 344 -37.50 46.87 -8.57
CA PRO A 344 -37.14 45.46 -8.22
C PRO A 344 -36.87 44.57 -9.43
N ALA A 345 -37.60 44.75 -10.53
CA ALA A 345 -37.37 43.97 -11.76
C ALA A 345 -36.07 44.33 -12.45
N ALA A 346 -35.64 45.60 -12.48
CA ALA A 346 -34.37 46.05 -12.98
C ALA A 346 -33.20 45.51 -12.13
N LEU A 347 -33.37 45.52 -10.79
CA LEU A 347 -32.38 44.93 -9.87
C LEU A 347 -32.28 43.41 -10.04
N ALA A 348 -33.42 42.72 -10.28
CA ALA A 348 -33.42 41.28 -10.59
C ALA A 348 -32.72 40.99 -11.92
N LEU A 349 -32.90 41.79 -12.97
CA LEU A 349 -32.21 41.68 -14.25
C LEU A 349 -30.69 41.91 -14.10
N ILE A 350 -30.28 42.89 -13.29
CA ILE A 350 -28.89 43.16 -13.00
C ILE A 350 -28.30 41.99 -12.21
N ALA A 351 -29.02 41.42 -11.24
CA ALA A 351 -28.59 40.22 -10.51
C ALA A 351 -28.45 38.99 -11.41
N VAL A 352 -29.39 38.80 -12.35
CA VAL A 352 -29.33 37.71 -13.35
C VAL A 352 -28.13 37.92 -14.31
N ALA A 353 -27.90 39.16 -14.75
CA ALA A 353 -26.74 39.47 -15.59
C ALA A 353 -25.43 39.23 -14.83
N PHE A 354 -25.36 39.63 -13.55
CA PHE A 354 -24.20 39.37 -12.69
C PHE A 354 -23.99 37.84 -12.46
N LEU A 355 -25.06 37.11 -12.21
CA LEU A 355 -25.04 35.65 -12.08
C LEU A 355 -24.61 34.96 -13.40
N ALA A 356 -25.07 35.47 -14.54
CA ALA A 356 -24.66 34.96 -15.84
C ALA A 356 -23.17 35.21 -16.10
N VAL A 357 -22.68 36.43 -15.86
CA VAL A 357 -21.25 36.75 -15.97
C VAL A 357 -20.42 35.91 -15.00
N TRP A 358 -20.86 35.74 -13.76
CA TRP A 358 -20.23 34.88 -12.79
C TRP A 358 -20.22 33.42 -13.25
N PHE A 359 -21.34 32.91 -13.77
CA PHE A 359 -21.48 31.57 -14.30
C PHE A 359 -20.53 31.32 -15.49
N PHE A 360 -20.51 32.23 -16.48
CA PHE A 360 -19.63 32.10 -17.65
C PHE A 360 -18.15 32.20 -17.26
N ASN A 361 -17.78 33.11 -16.35
CA ASN A 361 -16.42 33.19 -15.82
C ASN A 361 -16.04 31.92 -15.05
N ARG A 362 -16.97 31.35 -14.28
CA ARG A 362 -16.71 30.08 -13.59
C ARG A 362 -16.52 28.93 -14.58
N GLN A 363 -17.36 28.85 -15.62
CA GLN A 363 -17.24 27.84 -16.67
C GLN A 363 -15.94 27.99 -17.49
N ALA A 364 -15.51 29.21 -17.79
CA ALA A 364 -14.24 29.46 -18.46
C ALA A 364 -13.06 28.97 -17.59
N LYS A 365 -13.09 29.24 -16.28
CA LYS A 365 -12.07 28.74 -15.33
C LYS A 365 -12.07 27.20 -15.18
N ILE A 366 -13.25 26.57 -15.21
CA ILE A 366 -13.36 25.10 -15.20
C ILE A 366 -12.75 24.53 -16.51
N ARG A 367 -13.04 25.12 -17.68
CA ARG A 367 -12.48 24.69 -18.96
C ARG A 367 -10.95 24.84 -18.99
N SER A 368 -10.42 25.99 -18.57
CA SER A 368 -8.96 26.19 -18.49
C SER A 368 -8.32 25.22 -17.51
N ALA A 369 -8.93 25.01 -16.32
CA ALA A 369 -8.46 24.04 -15.36
C ALA A 369 -8.44 22.60 -15.91
N THR A 370 -9.47 22.21 -16.67
CA THR A 370 -9.59 20.85 -17.25
C THR A 370 -8.65 20.66 -18.45
N ASN A 371 -8.55 21.65 -19.34
CA ASN A 371 -7.86 21.46 -20.63
C ASN A 371 -6.37 21.86 -20.57
N GLU A 372 -5.96 22.72 -19.63
CA GLU A 372 -4.59 23.23 -19.53
C GLU A 372 -3.89 22.76 -18.24
N ILE A 373 -4.54 22.92 -17.05
CA ILE A 373 -3.90 22.65 -15.79
C ILE A 373 -3.88 21.16 -15.47
N LEU A 374 -4.97 20.43 -15.69
CA LEU A 374 -5.03 19.00 -15.41
C LEU A 374 -4.04 18.15 -16.20
N PRO A 375 -3.83 18.37 -17.51
CA PRO A 375 -2.75 17.70 -18.25
C PRO A 375 -1.34 18.01 -17.69
N GLN A 376 -1.10 19.26 -17.23
CA GLN A 376 0.17 19.61 -16.60
C GLN A 376 0.36 18.89 -15.26
N ILE A 377 -0.70 18.77 -14.45
CA ILE A 377 -0.66 18.01 -13.20
C ILE A 377 -0.30 16.55 -13.48
N ASN A 378 -0.92 15.93 -14.49
CA ASN A 378 -0.63 14.54 -14.87
C ASN A 378 0.83 14.40 -15.35
N GLN A 379 1.29 15.30 -16.19
CA GLN A 379 2.68 15.28 -16.69
C GLN A 379 3.71 15.43 -15.54
N LEU A 380 3.43 16.30 -14.56
CA LEU A 380 4.29 16.46 -13.39
C LEU A 380 4.24 15.23 -12.47
N ALA A 381 3.06 14.62 -12.31
CA ALA A 381 2.91 13.39 -11.55
C ALA A 381 3.69 12.22 -12.17
N GLU A 382 3.65 12.08 -13.51
CA GLU A 382 4.42 11.07 -14.25
C GLU A 382 5.95 11.28 -14.12
N LYS A 383 6.39 12.54 -14.01
CA LYS A 383 7.80 12.91 -13.75
C LYS A 383 8.19 12.78 -12.28
N GLU A 384 7.29 12.36 -11.40
CA GLU A 384 7.48 12.33 -9.94
C GLU A 384 7.75 13.72 -9.31
N GLU A 385 7.39 14.79 -10.03
CA GLU A 385 7.47 16.18 -9.53
C GLU A 385 6.23 16.53 -8.68
N TYR A 386 5.99 15.71 -7.65
CA TYR A 386 4.74 15.74 -6.85
C TYR A 386 4.50 17.08 -6.14
N PHE A 387 5.55 17.79 -5.73
CA PHE A 387 5.40 19.08 -5.05
C PHE A 387 4.85 20.15 -6.01
N SER A 388 5.38 20.20 -7.23
CA SER A 388 4.90 21.10 -8.29
C SER A 388 3.48 20.74 -8.73
N ALA A 389 3.20 19.44 -8.91
CA ALA A 389 1.88 18.92 -9.24
C ALA A 389 0.85 19.30 -8.16
N PHE A 390 1.21 19.13 -6.87
CA PHE A 390 0.37 19.49 -5.74
C PHE A 390 0.04 20.98 -5.69
N LYS A 391 1.02 21.86 -5.94
CA LYS A 391 0.80 23.32 -6.00
C LYS A 391 -0.21 23.70 -7.08
N LEU A 392 -0.08 23.14 -8.28
CA LEU A 392 -1.04 23.36 -9.36
C LEU A 392 -2.42 22.77 -9.02
N ALA A 393 -2.46 21.56 -8.47
CA ALA A 393 -3.70 20.91 -8.03
C ALA A 393 -4.44 21.74 -6.99
N ARG A 394 -3.75 22.28 -5.99
CA ARG A 394 -4.31 23.13 -4.95
C ARG A 394 -4.94 24.43 -5.52
N GLN A 395 -4.31 25.02 -6.54
CA GLN A 395 -4.86 26.22 -7.23
C GLN A 395 -6.13 25.90 -8.00
N ALA A 396 -6.19 24.72 -8.62
CA ALA A 396 -7.29 24.29 -9.48
C ALA A 396 -8.37 23.48 -8.75
N GLU A 397 -8.14 23.02 -7.52
CA GLU A 397 -9.02 22.10 -6.76
C GLU A 397 -10.47 22.56 -6.72
N ARG A 398 -10.73 23.86 -6.47
CA ARG A 398 -12.09 24.43 -6.45
C ARG A 398 -12.85 24.29 -7.76
N TYR A 399 -12.15 24.09 -8.89
CA TYR A 399 -12.72 23.92 -10.23
C TYR A 399 -12.72 22.46 -10.67
N LEU A 400 -11.76 21.65 -10.22
CA LEU A 400 -11.52 20.27 -10.65
C LEU A 400 -12.03 19.20 -9.64
N ALA A 401 -12.52 19.59 -8.46
CA ALA A 401 -12.88 18.64 -7.40
C ALA A 401 -13.85 17.52 -7.84
N LYS A 402 -14.70 17.79 -8.84
CA LYS A 402 -15.66 16.82 -9.39
C LYS A 402 -15.19 16.16 -10.70
N ASN A 403 -14.00 16.52 -11.20
CA ASN A 403 -13.45 15.93 -12.43
C ASN A 403 -12.91 14.52 -12.11
N PRO A 404 -13.34 13.45 -12.82
CA PRO A 404 -12.90 12.06 -12.56
C PRO A 404 -11.38 11.90 -12.64
N MET A 405 -10.73 12.43 -13.68
CA MET A 405 -9.27 12.35 -13.83
C MET A 405 -8.52 13.07 -12.70
N PHE A 406 -9.06 14.18 -12.21
CA PHE A 406 -8.48 14.87 -11.06
C PHE A 406 -8.63 14.06 -9.77
N GLN A 407 -9.77 13.36 -9.60
CA GLN A 407 -9.98 12.47 -8.45
C GLN A 407 -9.03 11.26 -8.48
N GLU A 408 -8.66 10.79 -9.66
CA GLU A 408 -7.70 9.70 -9.85
C GLU A 408 -6.26 10.16 -9.57
N VAL A 409 -5.83 11.32 -10.07
CA VAL A 409 -4.46 11.81 -9.89
C VAL A 409 -4.21 12.41 -8.50
N SER A 410 -5.23 12.98 -7.86
CA SER A 410 -5.08 13.67 -6.56
C SER A 410 -4.48 12.80 -5.46
N PRO A 411 -4.87 11.50 -5.27
CA PRO A 411 -4.23 10.60 -4.32
C PRO A 411 -2.79 10.23 -4.70
N GLN A 412 -2.42 10.33 -5.97
CA GLN A 412 -1.06 10.02 -6.44
C GLN A 412 -0.08 11.15 -6.08
N ILE A 413 -0.54 12.41 -6.04
CA ILE A 413 0.30 13.60 -5.79
C ILE A 413 0.21 14.13 -4.36
N SER A 414 -0.80 13.73 -3.60
CA SER A 414 -1.03 14.25 -2.24
C SER A 414 -1.51 13.19 -1.27
N ALA A 415 -1.41 13.50 0.02
CA ALA A 415 -1.89 12.67 1.11
C ALA A 415 -2.38 13.54 2.27
N SER A 416 -3.21 12.99 3.16
CA SER A 416 -3.66 13.69 4.36
C SER A 416 -2.87 13.21 5.58
N LEU A 417 -2.43 14.16 6.41
CA LEU A 417 -1.65 13.95 7.62
C LEU A 417 -2.20 14.81 8.75
N SER A 418 -2.20 14.28 9.98
CA SER A 418 -2.44 15.08 11.20
C SER A 418 -1.11 15.36 11.89
N ILE A 419 -0.94 16.55 12.50
CA ILE A 419 0.30 16.97 13.14
C ILE A 419 -0.01 17.48 14.54
N VAL A 420 0.62 16.89 15.54
CA VAL A 420 0.51 17.30 16.93
C VAL A 420 1.88 17.60 17.51
N SER A 421 1.96 18.51 18.48
CA SER A 421 3.20 18.75 19.23
C SER A 421 2.97 18.76 20.74
N THR A 422 3.98 18.41 21.47
CA THR A 422 4.04 18.52 22.93
C THR A 422 5.21 19.47 23.29
N PRO A 423 4.91 20.68 23.84
CA PRO A 423 3.58 21.25 24.02
C PRO A 423 2.91 21.70 22.70
N SER A 424 1.59 21.78 22.70
CA SER A 424 0.80 22.23 21.53
C SER A 424 1.03 23.69 21.18
N GLY A 425 0.54 24.13 20.01
CA GLY A 425 0.64 25.52 19.57
C GLY A 425 1.95 25.89 18.85
N ALA A 426 2.71 24.90 18.39
CA ALA A 426 3.89 25.13 17.54
C ALA A 426 3.49 25.48 16.11
N SER A 427 4.16 26.44 15.50
CA SER A 427 4.03 26.76 14.08
C SER A 427 4.78 25.73 13.25
N VAL A 428 4.11 25.19 12.24
CA VAL A 428 4.65 24.15 11.36
C VAL A 428 4.78 24.67 9.95
N TYR A 429 5.92 24.42 9.34
CA TYR A 429 6.23 24.82 7.97
C TYR A 429 6.77 23.63 7.20
N MET A 430 6.55 23.62 5.90
CA MET A 430 7.12 22.62 4.99
C MET A 430 7.70 23.25 3.73
N LYS A 431 8.59 22.54 3.06
CA LYS A 431 9.04 22.81 1.69
C LYS A 431 9.58 21.55 1.03
N GLU A 432 9.73 21.61 -0.28
CA GLU A 432 10.33 20.51 -1.04
C GLU A 432 11.80 20.30 -0.63
N TYR A 433 12.21 19.07 -0.46
CA TYR A 433 13.58 18.73 -0.05
C TYR A 433 14.62 19.20 -1.06
N LYS A 434 14.37 18.99 -2.35
CA LYS A 434 15.27 19.32 -3.46
C LYS A 434 15.39 20.84 -3.73
N ALA A 435 14.50 21.65 -3.14
CA ALA A 435 14.48 23.11 -3.27
C ALA A 435 14.78 23.82 -1.93
N PRO A 436 15.98 23.63 -1.34
CA PRO A 436 16.29 24.14 0.00
C PRO A 436 16.25 25.66 0.11
N LYS A 437 16.42 26.38 -1.02
CA LYS A 437 16.39 27.85 -1.10
C LYS A 437 14.97 28.41 -1.30
N SER A 438 13.96 27.57 -1.53
CA SER A 438 12.57 28.03 -1.64
C SER A 438 12.03 28.48 -0.28
N ASP A 439 10.99 29.33 -0.34
CA ASP A 439 10.29 29.78 0.86
C ASP A 439 9.59 28.65 1.59
N TRP A 440 9.46 28.79 2.91
CA TRP A 440 8.72 27.88 3.75
C TRP A 440 7.20 28.11 3.59
N GLU A 441 6.44 27.07 3.29
CA GLU A 441 4.98 27.10 3.30
C GLU A 441 4.46 26.83 4.71
N SER A 442 3.68 27.76 5.26
CA SER A 442 3.04 27.59 6.57
C SER A 442 1.86 26.64 6.49
N LEU A 443 1.83 25.66 7.39
CA LEU A 443 0.71 24.72 7.55
C LEU A 443 -0.24 25.11 8.69
N GLY A 444 0.19 26.06 9.54
CA GLY A 444 -0.60 26.48 10.70
C GLY A 444 0.08 26.15 12.03
N ARG A 445 -0.72 26.10 13.10
CA ARG A 445 -0.27 25.77 14.47
C ARG A 445 -0.86 24.44 14.91
N THR A 446 -0.06 23.64 15.62
CA THR A 446 -0.49 22.36 16.20
C THR A 446 -1.57 22.54 17.28
N PRO A 447 -2.58 21.65 17.39
CA PRO A 447 -2.82 20.49 16.55
C PRO A 447 -3.35 20.88 15.15
N ILE A 448 -2.90 20.19 14.10
CA ILE A 448 -3.37 20.34 12.73
C ILE A 448 -3.99 19.00 12.32
N GLU A 449 -5.26 18.99 11.94
CA GLU A 449 -6.00 17.78 11.60
C GLU A 449 -6.18 17.63 10.09
N ASN A 450 -5.90 16.43 9.56
CA ASN A 450 -6.18 16.02 8.19
C ASN A 450 -5.73 16.99 7.10
N ILE A 451 -4.56 17.64 7.28
CA ILE A 451 -4.03 18.57 6.29
C ILE A 451 -3.52 17.80 5.08
N LYS A 452 -3.88 18.29 3.88
CA LYS A 452 -3.30 17.77 2.63
C LYS A 452 -1.86 18.25 2.48
N ILE A 453 -0.96 17.32 2.22
CA ILE A 453 0.46 17.56 1.94
C ILE A 453 0.85 16.90 0.62
N PRO A 454 1.86 17.40 -0.12
CA PRO A 454 2.36 16.74 -1.32
C PRO A 454 3.00 15.40 -0.99
N ARG A 455 2.94 14.46 -1.93
CA ARG A 455 3.81 13.27 -1.88
C ARG A 455 5.26 13.67 -2.16
N GLY A 456 6.19 12.81 -1.79
CA GLY A 456 7.62 13.01 -2.03
C GLY A 456 8.42 13.18 -0.75
N PHE A 457 9.59 13.79 -0.88
CA PHE A 457 10.52 14.04 0.23
C PHE A 457 10.47 15.51 0.61
N LEU A 458 10.15 15.81 1.86
CA LEU A 458 9.85 17.15 2.35
C LEU A 458 10.79 17.54 3.49
N ARG A 459 11.12 18.82 3.57
CA ARG A 459 11.72 19.47 4.75
C ARG A 459 10.62 20.08 5.60
N TRP A 460 10.76 19.94 6.89
CA TRP A 460 9.86 20.46 7.90
C TRP A 460 10.61 21.37 8.85
N LYS A 461 9.96 22.43 9.28
CA LYS A 461 10.47 23.33 10.32
C LYS A 461 9.37 23.59 11.33
N ILE A 462 9.70 23.41 12.60
CA ILE A 462 8.77 23.54 13.72
C ILE A 462 9.33 24.57 14.69
N GLU A 463 8.55 25.58 14.97
CA GLU A 463 8.95 26.73 15.79
C GLU A 463 7.94 26.99 16.91
N LYS A 464 8.44 27.22 18.13
CA LYS A 464 7.64 27.66 19.26
C LYS A 464 8.51 28.51 20.20
N GLN A 465 7.97 29.64 20.63
CA GLN A 465 8.70 30.53 21.53
C GLN A 465 9.13 29.81 22.82
N GLY A 466 10.42 29.96 23.21
CA GLY A 466 11.03 29.29 24.37
C GLY A 466 11.44 27.84 24.11
N TYR A 467 11.30 27.34 22.90
CA TYR A 467 11.71 25.99 22.48
C TYR A 467 12.68 26.09 21.30
N ALA A 468 13.59 25.12 21.24
CA ALA A 468 14.53 25.04 20.13
C ALA A 468 13.76 24.73 18.83
N THR A 469 14.12 25.45 17.76
CA THR A 469 13.61 25.17 16.41
C THR A 469 14.02 23.76 16.01
N GLN A 470 13.05 22.95 15.61
CA GLN A 470 13.29 21.60 15.11
C GLN A 470 13.18 21.58 13.59
N GLU A 471 14.22 21.09 12.93
CA GLU A 471 14.19 20.79 11.50
C GLU A 471 14.20 19.27 11.31
N LEU A 472 13.44 18.79 10.33
CA LEU A 472 13.46 17.38 9.96
C LEU A 472 13.19 17.20 8.46
N ALA A 473 13.64 16.07 7.91
CA ALA A 473 13.37 15.69 6.53
C ALA A 473 12.75 14.30 6.49
N GLU A 474 11.59 14.18 5.84
CA GLU A 474 10.92 12.88 5.78
C GLU A 474 10.13 12.69 4.49
N ARG A 475 10.04 11.43 4.03
CA ARG A 475 9.17 11.03 2.92
C ARG A 475 7.72 10.94 3.37
N THR A 476 6.81 11.43 2.56
CA THR A 476 5.37 11.37 2.83
C THR A 476 4.91 9.92 3.04
N GLY A 477 5.46 8.94 2.31
CA GLY A 477 5.16 7.51 2.49
C GLY A 477 5.39 7.02 3.92
N ASN A 478 6.52 7.39 4.51
CA ASN A 478 6.85 7.02 5.90
C ASN A 478 5.91 7.69 6.92
N LEU A 479 5.53 8.95 6.66
CA LEU A 479 4.57 9.66 7.52
C LEU A 479 3.17 9.00 7.50
N LEU A 480 2.77 8.43 6.35
CA LEU A 480 1.50 7.73 6.22
C LEU A 480 1.48 6.36 6.90
N SER A 481 2.66 5.78 7.19
CA SER A 481 2.79 4.53 7.94
C SER A 481 2.68 4.74 9.46
N LEU A 482 2.73 5.98 9.94
CA LEU A 482 2.59 6.28 11.36
C LEU A 482 1.18 5.92 11.87
N PRO A 483 1.05 5.52 13.14
CA PRO A 483 -0.24 5.27 13.76
C PRO A 483 -1.19 6.46 13.53
N ASN A 484 -2.42 6.19 13.11
CA ASN A 484 -3.45 7.17 12.78
C ASN A 484 -3.04 8.23 11.75
N LYS A 485 -1.97 7.97 10.95
CA LYS A 485 -1.34 8.95 10.04
C LYS A 485 -1.06 10.28 10.76
N GLN A 486 -0.50 10.20 11.96
CA GLN A 486 -0.24 11.34 12.83
C GLN A 486 1.26 11.52 13.07
N LEU A 487 1.79 12.68 12.73
CA LEU A 487 3.14 13.12 13.10
C LEU A 487 3.09 13.76 14.49
N SER A 488 3.71 13.09 15.45
CA SER A 488 3.82 13.58 16.84
C SER A 488 5.20 14.15 17.09
N LEU A 489 5.28 15.39 17.52
CA LEU A 489 6.52 16.17 17.69
C LEU A 489 6.71 16.52 19.17
N GLU A 490 7.79 16.08 19.75
CA GLU A 490 8.20 16.49 21.12
C GLU A 490 9.19 17.65 21.02
N LEU A 491 8.78 18.82 21.53
CA LEU A 491 9.62 20.02 21.51
C LEU A 491 10.44 20.12 22.80
N ARG A 492 11.70 20.47 22.67
CA ARG A 492 12.63 20.65 23.80
C ARG A 492 12.86 22.13 24.07
N LYS A 493 12.89 22.50 25.36
CA LYS A 493 13.20 23.89 25.73
C LYS A 493 14.59 24.28 25.25
N THR A 494 14.78 25.53 24.87
CA THR A 494 16.04 26.02 24.33
C THR A 494 17.23 25.81 25.29
N ASP A 495 17.00 25.95 26.58
CA ASP A 495 18.01 25.77 27.63
C ASP A 495 18.37 24.30 27.92
N ALA A 496 17.51 23.37 27.48
CA ALA A 496 17.75 21.94 27.62
C ALA A 496 18.47 21.31 26.41
N VAL A 497 18.67 22.06 25.32
CA VAL A 497 19.35 21.60 24.11
C VAL A 497 20.81 22.03 24.16
N PRO A 498 21.80 21.11 24.12
CA PRO A 498 23.20 21.48 24.03
C PRO A 498 23.47 22.33 22.77
N GLU A 499 24.28 23.36 22.90
CA GLU A 499 24.61 24.30 21.82
C GLU A 499 25.17 23.57 20.60
N GLY A 500 24.62 23.82 19.40
CA GLY A 500 25.06 23.25 18.14
C GLY A 500 24.69 21.78 17.93
N MET A 501 23.87 21.19 18.82
CA MET A 501 23.52 19.77 18.74
C MET A 501 22.04 19.55 18.43
N VAL A 502 21.73 18.43 17.83
CA VAL A 502 20.38 17.95 17.55
C VAL A 502 20.13 16.62 18.25
N TRP A 503 18.88 16.35 18.59
CA TRP A 503 18.48 15.10 19.25
C TRP A 503 18.23 14.00 18.21
N ILE A 504 18.92 12.88 18.36
CA ILE A 504 18.69 11.64 17.62
C ILE A 504 17.96 10.68 18.56
N PRO A 505 16.69 10.33 18.29
CA PRO A 505 15.95 9.39 19.13
C PRO A 505 16.53 7.98 19.04
N GLY A 506 16.52 7.26 20.17
CA GLY A 506 16.95 5.87 20.22
C GLY A 506 15.88 4.95 19.59
N GLN A 507 16.34 3.83 19.04
CA GLN A 507 15.49 2.78 18.51
C GLN A 507 16.26 1.46 18.40
N GLU A 508 15.57 0.39 18.04
CA GLU A 508 16.24 -0.84 17.60
C GLU A 508 16.96 -0.60 16.27
N SER A 509 18.17 -1.12 16.15
CA SER A 509 19.00 -0.99 14.97
C SER A 509 19.70 -2.31 14.65
N ASP A 510 19.66 -2.72 13.39
CA ASP A 510 20.22 -3.95 12.86
C ASP A 510 21.20 -3.69 11.71
N ILE A 511 21.96 -2.61 11.79
CA ILE A 511 22.87 -2.17 10.72
C ILE A 511 23.80 -3.30 10.23
N TYR A 512 24.10 -3.26 8.94
CA TYR A 512 25.01 -4.18 8.24
C TYR A 512 24.72 -5.69 8.52
N GLY A 513 23.45 -6.03 8.75
CA GLY A 513 22.98 -7.40 8.92
C GLY A 513 23.34 -8.04 10.27
N GLN A 514 23.69 -7.27 11.29
CA GLN A 514 23.88 -7.76 12.65
C GLN A 514 22.53 -8.03 13.33
N ALA A 515 22.57 -8.78 14.43
CA ALA A 515 21.38 -8.93 15.26
C ALA A 515 20.93 -7.56 15.77
N PRO A 516 19.62 -7.30 15.82
CA PRO A 516 19.11 -6.03 16.34
C PRO A 516 19.59 -5.76 17.77
N ILE A 517 19.97 -4.51 18.01
CA ILE A 517 20.30 -4.02 19.34
C ILE A 517 19.47 -2.77 19.64
N THR A 518 19.12 -2.59 20.91
CA THR A 518 18.53 -1.32 21.35
C THR A 518 19.62 -0.27 21.44
N VAL A 519 19.47 0.81 20.68
CA VAL A 519 20.35 1.99 20.71
C VAL A 519 19.60 3.11 21.39
N ASN A 520 20.17 3.66 22.47
CA ASN A 520 19.56 4.80 23.17
C ASN A 520 19.71 6.09 22.34
N GLY A 521 18.87 7.09 22.63
CA GLY A 521 19.00 8.38 21.95
C GLY A 521 20.27 9.14 22.37
N CYS A 522 20.77 9.97 21.48
CA CYS A 522 21.94 10.82 21.76
C CYS A 522 21.76 12.25 21.18
N TRP A 523 22.53 13.16 21.70
CA TRP A 523 22.77 14.46 21.08
C TRP A 523 23.90 14.31 20.07
N MET A 524 23.74 14.87 18.88
CA MET A 524 24.76 14.85 17.82
C MET A 524 25.06 16.26 17.34
N ASP A 525 26.31 16.59 17.06
CA ASP A 525 26.66 17.87 16.46
C ASP A 525 25.93 18.03 15.12
N LYS A 526 25.30 19.21 14.92
CA LYS A 526 24.56 19.52 13.69
C LYS A 526 25.46 19.52 12.48
N TYR A 527 26.74 19.90 12.65
CA TYR A 527 27.77 20.00 11.64
C TYR A 527 29.00 19.20 12.06
N GLU A 528 29.94 19.01 11.12
CA GLU A 528 31.30 18.54 11.38
C GLU A 528 32.05 19.53 12.27
N VAL A 529 33.07 19.07 13.01
CA VAL A 529 33.96 19.94 13.80
C VAL A 529 34.76 20.82 12.85
N THR A 530 34.73 22.14 13.08
CA THR A 530 35.37 23.12 12.21
C THR A 530 36.87 23.30 12.53
N ASN A 531 37.61 23.87 11.60
CA ASN A 531 39.00 24.29 11.84
C ASN A 531 39.16 25.23 13.04
N LYS A 532 38.26 26.22 13.18
CA LYS A 532 38.21 27.17 14.30
C LYS A 532 38.01 26.40 15.63
N ASP A 533 37.09 25.50 15.70
CA ASP A 533 36.82 24.69 16.92
C ASP A 533 38.01 23.82 17.29
N PHE A 534 38.67 23.22 16.30
CA PHE A 534 39.84 22.38 16.53
C PHE A 534 41.08 23.22 16.91
N LYS A 535 41.20 24.43 16.41
CA LYS A 535 42.25 25.38 16.79
C LYS A 535 42.17 25.74 18.27
N GLU A 536 40.94 25.94 18.80
CA GLU A 536 40.74 26.15 20.24
C GLU A 536 41.33 25.00 21.07
N PHE A 537 41.12 23.75 20.64
CA PHE A 537 41.70 22.57 21.30
C PHE A 537 43.23 22.61 21.32
N ILE A 538 43.85 22.95 20.17
CA ILE A 538 45.31 23.09 20.07
C ILE A 538 45.83 24.19 21.02
N ASP A 539 45.22 25.38 20.97
CA ASP A 539 45.65 26.56 21.73
C ASP A 539 45.51 26.36 23.24
N ARG A 540 44.57 25.51 23.66
CA ARG A 540 44.38 25.11 25.05
C ARG A 540 45.26 23.92 25.48
N GLY A 541 46.22 23.55 24.66
CA GLY A 541 47.23 22.55 24.97
C GLY A 541 46.76 21.12 24.68
N GLY A 542 45.87 20.94 23.70
CA GLY A 542 45.32 19.65 23.34
C GLY A 542 46.35 18.59 23.02
N TYR A 543 47.47 18.96 22.43
CA TYR A 543 48.56 18.00 22.11
C TYR A 543 49.65 17.91 23.21
N THR A 544 49.53 18.64 24.26
CA THR A 544 50.53 18.64 25.39
C THR A 544 49.93 18.05 26.67
N LYS A 545 48.64 17.96 26.77
CA LYS A 545 47.90 17.43 27.92
C LYS A 545 47.42 16.00 27.67
N ALA A 546 48.10 15.03 28.29
CA ALA A 546 47.75 13.61 28.16
C ALA A 546 46.34 13.26 28.66
N GLU A 547 45.77 14.12 29.52
CA GLU A 547 44.43 13.90 30.12
C GLU A 547 43.30 13.77 29.08
N TYR A 548 43.43 14.34 27.87
CA TYR A 548 42.45 14.23 26.80
C TYR A 548 42.57 12.92 25.98
N TRP A 549 43.73 12.25 26.04
CA TRP A 549 44.08 11.09 25.22
C TRP A 549 43.84 9.81 26.00
N LYS A 550 42.60 9.49 26.29
CA LYS A 550 42.19 8.34 27.16
C LYS A 550 42.45 6.99 26.54
N GLN A 551 42.64 6.89 25.24
CA GLN A 551 42.71 5.61 24.53
C GLN A 551 44.18 5.18 24.35
N PRO A 552 44.49 3.89 24.58
CA PRO A 552 45.87 3.39 24.33
C PRO A 552 46.23 3.47 22.85
N PHE A 553 47.41 3.98 22.54
CA PHE A 553 47.90 4.06 21.17
C PHE A 553 48.39 2.69 20.68
N LEU A 554 47.57 2.00 19.90
CA LEU A 554 47.86 0.66 19.38
C LEU A 554 48.35 0.75 17.94
N ARG A 555 49.61 0.31 17.67
CA ARG A 555 50.16 0.21 16.32
C ARG A 555 50.69 -1.19 16.12
N ASN A 556 50.16 -1.95 15.17
CA ASN A 556 50.53 -3.33 14.87
C ASN A 556 50.51 -4.23 16.12
N GLY A 557 49.51 -4.09 16.99
CA GLY A 557 49.34 -4.87 18.20
C GLY A 557 50.23 -4.44 19.40
N LYS A 558 51.09 -3.41 19.22
CA LYS A 558 51.94 -2.86 20.30
C LYS A 558 51.38 -1.54 20.81
N VAL A 559 51.40 -1.35 22.12
CA VAL A 559 51.06 -0.10 22.76
C VAL A 559 52.28 0.84 22.64
N LEU A 560 52.03 2.00 22.02
CA LEU A 560 53.04 3.08 21.97
C LEU A 560 52.98 3.93 23.23
N VAL A 561 54.14 4.38 23.71
CA VAL A 561 54.20 5.41 24.75
C VAL A 561 53.79 6.76 24.22
N TRP A 562 53.34 7.65 25.09
CA TRP A 562 52.85 8.98 24.76
C TRP A 562 53.79 9.78 23.82
N GLU A 563 55.07 9.86 24.19
CA GLU A 563 56.06 10.63 23.46
C GLU A 563 56.29 10.11 22.04
N GLU A 564 56.17 8.80 21.85
CA GLU A 564 56.30 8.17 20.54
C GLU A 564 55.05 8.41 19.69
N ALA A 565 53.85 8.29 20.29
CA ALA A 565 52.61 8.54 19.60
C ALA A 565 52.49 9.99 19.11
N MET A 566 52.82 10.96 19.99
CA MET A 566 52.73 12.40 19.68
C MET A 566 53.69 12.83 18.53
N LYS A 567 54.79 12.09 18.25
CA LYS A 567 55.63 12.36 17.08
C LYS A 567 54.89 12.16 15.75
N GLY A 568 53.84 11.36 15.73
CA GLY A 568 53.01 11.09 14.56
C GLY A 568 51.92 12.14 14.28
N PHE A 569 51.58 12.98 15.26
CA PHE A 569 50.48 13.96 15.15
C PHE A 569 51.02 15.36 14.85
N ARG A 570 51.64 15.52 13.68
CA ARG A 570 52.26 16.74 13.20
C ARG A 570 51.66 17.24 11.92
N ASP A 571 51.63 18.55 11.74
CA ASP A 571 51.22 19.17 10.49
C ASP A 571 52.32 19.08 9.42
N ARG A 572 52.15 19.70 8.25
CA ARG A 572 53.12 19.72 7.15
C ARG A 572 54.44 20.35 7.51
N THR A 573 54.49 21.23 8.51
CA THR A 573 55.68 21.97 8.97
C THR A 573 56.30 21.36 10.22
N GLY A 574 55.75 20.24 10.72
CA GLY A 574 56.25 19.56 11.91
C GLY A 574 55.74 20.07 13.22
N GLN A 575 54.77 21.02 13.22
CA GLN A 575 54.11 21.49 14.42
C GLN A 575 52.99 20.49 14.84
N PRO A 576 52.64 20.41 16.14
CA PRO A 576 51.45 19.65 16.56
C PRO A 576 50.19 20.17 15.90
N GLY A 577 49.43 19.28 15.23
CA GLY A 577 48.21 19.72 14.56
C GLY A 577 47.78 18.75 13.41
N PRO A 578 46.63 19.03 12.80
CA PRO A 578 46.07 18.26 11.67
C PRO A 578 47.05 18.19 10.49
N ALA A 579 47.07 17.08 9.78
CA ALA A 579 48.06 16.83 8.70
C ALA A 579 47.96 17.81 7.52
N GLN A 580 46.85 18.50 7.35
CA GLN A 580 46.61 19.44 6.27
C GLN A 580 47.03 20.90 6.63
N TRP A 581 47.31 21.15 7.90
CA TRP A 581 47.67 22.48 8.39
C TRP A 581 49.14 22.80 8.15
N GLU A 582 49.50 24.05 8.33
CA GLU A 582 50.90 24.56 8.26
C GLU A 582 51.14 25.56 9.42
N LEU A 583 52.33 25.50 10.03
CA LEU A 583 52.73 26.32 11.17
C LEU A 583 51.73 26.30 12.35
N GLY A 584 51.09 25.16 12.57
CA GLY A 584 50.11 24.94 13.65
C GLY A 584 48.76 25.65 13.44
N THR A 585 48.45 26.05 12.19
CA THR A 585 47.19 26.74 11.87
C THR A 585 46.64 26.30 10.50
N TYR A 586 45.38 26.60 10.23
CA TYR A 586 44.72 26.39 8.96
C TYR A 586 44.83 27.56 8.03
N PRO A 587 44.55 27.44 6.70
CA PRO A 587 44.56 28.55 5.74
C PRO A 587 43.58 29.66 6.12
N GLU A 588 43.95 30.91 5.86
CA GLU A 588 43.11 32.08 6.12
C GLU A 588 41.77 31.98 5.42
N GLY A 589 40.68 32.34 6.12
CA GLY A 589 39.30 32.26 5.61
C GLY A 589 38.68 30.86 5.64
N GLN A 590 39.35 29.86 6.25
CA GLN A 590 38.83 28.50 6.39
C GLN A 590 38.35 28.18 7.82
N ASP A 591 37.91 29.16 8.59
CA ASP A 591 37.45 29.01 9.96
C ASP A 591 36.29 28.01 10.09
N GLU A 592 35.31 28.15 9.20
CA GLU A 592 34.06 27.36 9.17
C GLU A 592 34.17 26.09 8.27
N TYR A 593 35.35 25.77 7.74
CA TYR A 593 35.58 24.52 7.04
C TYR A 593 35.78 23.39 8.04
N PRO A 594 35.37 22.11 7.69
CA PRO A 594 35.65 21.02 8.59
C PRO A 594 37.12 20.79 8.80
N VAL A 595 37.52 20.51 10.02
CA VAL A 595 38.87 20.05 10.28
C VAL A 595 39.10 18.72 9.55
N SER A 596 40.21 18.66 8.79
CA SER A 596 40.52 17.48 7.99
C SER A 596 41.98 17.06 8.15
N GLY A 597 42.29 15.80 7.81
CA GLY A 597 43.62 15.23 8.03
C GLY A 597 43.90 14.93 9.50
N VAL A 598 42.88 14.59 10.25
CA VAL A 598 42.97 14.16 11.66
C VAL A 598 42.81 12.63 11.78
N SER A 599 43.52 12.06 12.73
CA SER A 599 43.42 10.65 13.11
C SER A 599 42.23 10.42 14.04
N TRP A 600 41.84 9.14 14.22
CA TRP A 600 40.85 8.78 15.20
C TRP A 600 41.23 9.19 16.63
N TYR A 601 42.52 9.09 16.98
CA TYR A 601 43.01 9.53 18.31
C TYR A 601 42.88 11.03 18.51
N GLU A 602 43.18 11.84 17.51
CA GLU A 602 43.01 13.30 17.56
C GLU A 602 41.53 13.67 17.70
N ALA A 603 40.65 13.01 16.96
CA ALA A 603 39.22 13.20 17.04
C ALA A 603 38.66 12.79 18.43
N ALA A 604 39.09 11.66 18.97
CA ALA A 604 38.68 11.20 20.30
C ALA A 604 39.20 12.12 21.42
N ALA A 605 40.44 12.64 21.31
CA ALA A 605 41.00 13.59 22.27
C ALA A 605 40.26 14.95 22.25
N TYR A 606 39.90 15.44 21.05
CA TYR A 606 39.04 16.62 20.92
C TYR A 606 37.67 16.41 21.56
N ALA A 607 37.06 15.27 21.31
CA ALA A 607 35.74 14.95 21.89
C ALA A 607 35.80 14.95 23.43
N GLU A 608 36.85 14.34 24.03
CA GLU A 608 37.08 14.37 25.47
C GLU A 608 37.30 15.80 25.98
N PHE A 609 38.07 16.64 25.27
CA PHE A 609 38.26 18.06 25.59
C PHE A 609 36.92 18.83 25.66
N LYS A 610 36.00 18.56 24.77
CA LYS A 610 34.66 19.19 24.75
C LYS A 610 33.64 18.49 25.68
N GLY A 611 34.04 17.47 26.42
CA GLY A 611 33.11 16.65 27.25
C GLY A 611 32.06 15.93 26.43
N LYS A 612 32.41 15.52 25.22
CA LYS A 612 31.62 14.78 24.23
C LYS A 612 32.27 13.43 23.94
N ASN A 613 31.72 12.69 23.00
CA ASN A 613 32.23 11.41 22.48
C ASN A 613 32.22 11.44 20.95
N LEU A 614 32.94 10.50 20.30
CA LEU A 614 32.67 10.17 18.92
C LEU A 614 31.37 9.37 18.83
N PRO A 615 30.54 9.57 17.77
CA PRO A 615 29.34 8.76 17.57
C PRO A 615 29.71 7.30 17.35
N THR A 616 28.87 6.38 17.84
CA THR A 616 28.97 4.98 17.40
C THR A 616 28.47 4.86 15.95
N ILE A 617 28.83 3.81 15.25
CA ILE A 617 28.30 3.53 13.91
C ILE A 617 26.76 3.45 13.91
N TYR A 618 26.16 2.97 15.01
CA TYR A 618 24.71 2.90 15.18
C TYR A 618 24.09 4.29 15.31
N HIS A 619 24.67 5.17 16.15
CA HIS A 619 24.19 6.54 16.29
C HIS A 619 24.37 7.35 15.01
N TRP A 620 25.47 7.10 14.29
CA TRP A 620 25.76 7.76 13.03
C TRP A 620 24.76 7.33 11.94
N ASP A 621 24.48 6.02 11.83
CA ASP A 621 23.50 5.46 10.88
C ASP A 621 22.07 5.93 11.18
N LEU A 622 21.68 5.93 12.47
CA LEU A 622 20.39 6.49 12.90
C LEU A 622 20.25 7.97 12.54
N ALA A 623 21.33 8.76 12.70
CA ALA A 623 21.32 10.18 12.38
C ALA A 623 21.21 10.42 10.86
N LEU A 624 21.86 9.60 10.03
CA LEU A 624 21.79 9.67 8.58
C LEU A 624 20.42 9.18 8.08
N ASP A 625 19.91 8.06 8.65
CA ASP A 625 18.70 7.37 8.19
C ASP A 625 18.73 7.16 6.66
N PRO A 626 19.64 6.29 6.17
CA PRO A 626 20.02 6.23 4.74
C PRO A 626 18.96 5.56 3.86
N VAL A 627 18.09 4.74 4.45
CA VAL A 627 17.18 3.85 3.71
C VAL A 627 16.26 4.62 2.77
N GLY A 628 16.48 4.45 1.46
CA GLY A 628 15.68 5.09 0.42
C GLY A 628 15.80 6.62 0.34
N LYS A 629 16.83 7.25 0.93
CA LYS A 629 16.99 8.70 1.01
C LYS A 629 18.30 9.23 0.46
N ILE A 630 19.32 8.39 0.29
CA ILE A 630 20.66 8.80 -0.16
C ILE A 630 20.63 9.49 -1.52
N GLY A 631 19.85 8.99 -2.47
CA GLY A 631 19.68 9.64 -3.76
C GLY A 631 19.07 11.05 -3.69
N SER A 632 18.44 11.41 -2.55
CA SER A 632 17.97 12.78 -2.28
C SER A 632 19.01 13.62 -1.55
N TYR A 633 19.89 12.99 -0.75
CA TYR A 633 20.95 13.71 -0.01
C TYR A 633 22.12 14.09 -0.92
N VAL A 634 22.63 13.13 -1.71
CA VAL A 634 23.83 13.29 -2.55
C VAL A 634 23.81 14.54 -3.44
N PRO A 635 22.74 14.86 -4.20
CA PRO A 635 22.73 16.06 -5.05
C PRO A 635 22.87 17.39 -4.31
N LEU A 636 22.64 17.38 -2.98
CA LEU A 636 22.72 18.54 -2.10
C LEU A 636 23.92 18.48 -1.15
N SER A 637 24.86 17.57 -1.40
CA SER A 637 26.03 17.29 -0.56
C SER A 637 27.34 17.56 -1.32
N ASN A 638 28.42 17.83 -0.59
CA ASN A 638 29.76 18.03 -1.16
C ASN A 638 30.48 16.68 -1.34
N ILE A 639 30.15 15.96 -2.43
CA ILE A 639 30.78 14.68 -2.80
C ILE A 639 31.16 14.70 -4.29
N ALA A 640 32.25 14.06 -4.66
CA ALA A 640 32.85 14.19 -5.99
C ALA A 640 33.18 15.65 -6.39
N GLY A 641 33.52 16.46 -5.40
CA GLY A 641 33.83 17.89 -5.51
C GLY A 641 35.34 18.19 -5.71
N LYS A 642 35.71 19.44 -5.59
CA LYS A 642 37.11 19.91 -5.80
C LYS A 642 37.87 20.18 -4.51
N GLY A 643 37.19 20.18 -3.36
CA GLY A 643 37.76 20.47 -2.06
C GLY A 643 36.69 20.46 -0.97
N PRO A 644 37.09 20.48 0.31
CA PRO A 644 36.15 20.69 1.40
C PRO A 644 35.45 22.04 1.27
N ALA A 645 34.29 22.18 1.88
CA ALA A 645 33.48 23.40 1.88
C ALA A 645 33.10 23.80 3.31
N PRO A 646 32.75 25.08 3.57
CA PRO A 646 32.24 25.48 4.87
C PRO A 646 31.07 24.58 5.32
N VAL A 647 31.04 24.17 6.57
CA VAL A 647 30.01 23.30 7.13
C VAL A 647 28.62 23.90 6.94
N GLY A 648 27.63 23.09 6.56
CA GLY A 648 26.27 23.53 6.29
C GLY A 648 26.07 24.36 5.01
N SER A 649 27.12 24.61 4.21
CA SER A 649 27.00 25.35 2.95
C SER A 649 26.26 24.52 1.89
N PHE A 650 26.45 23.22 1.91
CA PHE A 650 25.65 22.25 1.17
C PHE A 650 24.42 21.89 1.98
N GLN A 651 23.31 21.71 1.30
CA GLN A 651 22.02 21.60 1.95
C GLN A 651 21.51 20.15 2.07
N GLY A 652 22.39 19.15 1.98
CA GLY A 652 22.10 17.76 2.28
C GLY A 652 21.84 17.59 3.78
N MET A 653 20.57 17.54 4.17
CA MET A 653 20.12 17.44 5.56
C MET A 653 19.50 16.07 5.81
N SER A 654 19.95 15.38 6.85
CA SER A 654 19.38 14.11 7.26
C SER A 654 17.98 14.25 7.90
N ARG A 655 17.36 13.12 8.22
CA ARG A 655 16.02 13.09 8.82
C ARG A 655 15.88 13.98 10.05
N TYR A 656 16.89 14.07 10.88
CA TYR A 656 16.83 14.77 12.16
C TYR A 656 17.46 16.18 12.13
N GLY A 657 17.78 16.69 10.95
CA GLY A 657 18.34 18.05 10.82
C GLY A 657 19.86 18.10 10.99
N VAL A 658 20.56 16.98 10.80
CA VAL A 658 22.03 16.92 10.74
C VAL A 658 22.48 17.16 9.31
N TYR A 659 23.46 18.04 9.11
CA TYR A 659 24.01 18.41 7.80
C TYR A 659 25.34 17.71 7.54
N ASP A 660 25.74 17.65 6.28
CA ASP A 660 27.03 17.14 5.81
C ASP A 660 27.36 15.70 6.24
N MET A 661 26.30 14.90 6.56
CA MET A 661 26.44 13.46 6.84
C MET A 661 26.86 12.65 5.59
N VAL A 662 26.73 13.26 4.41
CA VAL A 662 27.13 12.73 3.11
C VAL A 662 28.13 13.70 2.48
N GLY A 663 29.36 13.22 2.24
CA GLY A 663 30.41 14.04 1.61
C GLY A 663 31.09 14.99 2.60
N ASN A 664 31.72 16.03 2.08
CA ASN A 664 32.56 16.98 2.75
C ASN A 664 33.77 16.27 3.38
N VAL A 665 33.71 15.76 4.62
CA VAL A 665 34.77 14.89 5.17
C VAL A 665 34.15 13.60 5.69
N LYS A 666 34.91 12.51 5.62
CA LYS A 666 34.55 11.25 6.28
C LYS A 666 34.67 11.43 7.79
N GLU A 667 33.76 10.83 8.51
CA GLU A 667 33.61 11.03 9.94
C GLU A 667 34.04 9.81 10.75
N TRP A 668 35.05 9.99 11.62
CA TRP A 668 35.46 8.96 12.54
C TRP A 668 34.35 8.58 13.52
N CYS A 669 34.12 7.26 13.63
CA CYS A 669 33.20 6.66 14.60
C CYS A 669 33.94 5.92 15.72
N TRP A 670 33.25 5.70 16.84
CA TRP A 670 33.83 5.05 18.02
C TRP A 670 34.23 3.61 17.80
N ASN A 671 33.39 2.82 17.10
CA ASN A 671 33.54 1.37 17.04
C ASN A 671 34.82 0.92 16.34
N GLU A 672 35.31 -0.23 16.81
CA GLU A 672 36.50 -0.93 16.32
C GLU A 672 36.10 -2.16 15.52
N SER A 673 36.88 -2.48 14.47
CA SER A 673 36.84 -3.74 13.77
C SER A 673 38.27 -4.24 13.54
N ARG A 674 38.70 -5.31 14.23
CA ARG A 674 39.98 -5.94 14.08
C ARG A 674 41.17 -4.95 14.23
N GLY A 675 41.14 -4.09 15.21
CA GLY A 675 42.14 -3.06 15.46
C GLY A 675 42.06 -1.82 14.54
N LEU A 676 41.13 -1.77 13.62
CA LEU A 676 40.83 -0.62 12.77
C LEU A 676 39.59 0.13 13.31
N ARG A 677 39.40 1.39 12.91
CA ARG A 677 38.26 2.24 13.32
C ARG A 677 37.38 2.56 12.13
N PHE A 678 36.07 2.60 12.37
CA PHE A 678 35.12 3.00 11.34
C PHE A 678 35.21 4.48 11.02
N ILE A 679 35.08 4.78 9.73
CA ILE A 679 35.00 6.12 9.18
C ILE A 679 33.96 6.13 8.05
N LEU A 680 32.94 6.99 8.14
CA LEU A 680 31.71 6.92 7.37
C LEU A 680 31.44 8.22 6.61
N GLY A 681 30.46 8.20 5.67
CA GLY A 681 29.89 9.40 5.02
C GLY A 681 30.48 9.75 3.65
N GLY A 682 31.61 9.18 3.27
CA GLY A 682 32.34 9.61 2.07
C GLY A 682 33.00 10.98 2.24
N ALA A 683 33.92 11.35 1.37
CA ALA A 683 34.59 12.63 1.37
C ALA A 683 34.34 13.40 0.06
N TRP A 684 34.66 14.68 0.07
CA TRP A 684 34.55 15.57 -1.10
C TRP A 684 35.26 15.07 -2.37
N ASP A 685 36.34 14.30 -2.22
CA ASP A 685 37.16 13.72 -3.34
C ASP A 685 36.78 12.29 -3.73
N GLU A 686 35.75 11.73 -3.12
CA GLU A 686 35.32 10.34 -3.35
C GLU A 686 34.10 10.26 -4.27
N ALA A 687 33.92 9.08 -4.87
CA ALA A 687 32.72 8.81 -5.67
C ALA A 687 31.46 8.79 -4.78
N SER A 688 30.35 9.22 -5.31
CA SER A 688 29.09 9.44 -4.56
C SER A 688 28.56 8.18 -3.86
N TYR A 689 28.84 6.97 -4.38
CA TYR A 689 28.45 5.73 -3.71
C TYR A 689 29.20 5.45 -2.40
N MET A 690 30.35 6.13 -2.18
CA MET A 690 31.10 6.01 -0.93
C MET A 690 30.35 6.56 0.29
N ALA A 691 29.34 7.37 0.08
CA ALA A 691 28.44 7.86 1.12
C ALA A 691 27.82 6.77 2.00
N ILE A 692 27.64 5.58 1.44
CA ILE A 692 26.98 4.44 2.12
C ILE A 692 27.94 3.26 2.41
N VAL A 693 29.21 3.39 2.06
CA VAL A 693 30.19 2.33 2.27
C VAL A 693 30.85 2.49 3.65
N PRO A 694 30.64 1.55 4.59
CA PRO A 694 31.35 1.59 5.86
C PRO A 694 32.82 1.23 5.64
N LEU A 695 33.68 2.21 5.85
CA LEU A 695 35.13 2.00 5.77
C LEU A 695 35.73 1.79 7.16
N VAL A 696 36.75 0.94 7.23
CA VAL A 696 37.60 0.84 8.42
C VAL A 696 39.03 1.23 8.06
N LYS A 697 39.67 2.02 8.90
CA LYS A 697 41.03 2.52 8.70
C LYS A 697 41.85 2.39 9.98
N SER A 698 43.20 2.37 9.83
CA SER A 698 44.06 2.49 10.99
C SER A 698 43.70 3.74 11.81
N PRO A 699 43.62 3.65 13.15
CA PRO A 699 43.33 4.82 14.00
C PRO A 699 44.40 5.94 13.89
N PHE A 700 45.54 5.70 13.26
CA PHE A 700 46.56 6.70 12.93
C PHE A 700 46.40 7.29 11.52
N ASN A 701 45.40 6.86 10.73
CA ASN A 701 45.21 7.36 9.38
C ASN A 701 44.78 8.85 9.38
N ARG A 702 45.49 9.70 8.59
CA ARG A 702 45.31 11.14 8.55
C ARG A 702 45.21 11.66 7.11
N LEU A 703 44.40 10.97 6.27
CA LEU A 703 44.16 11.41 4.89
C LEU A 703 43.38 12.73 4.84
N PRO A 704 43.50 13.51 3.75
CA PRO A 704 42.87 14.81 3.61
C PRO A 704 41.37 14.82 3.80
N GLY A 705 40.69 13.73 3.40
CA GLY A 705 39.24 13.59 3.54
C GLY A 705 38.80 13.10 4.91
N ASN A 706 39.62 12.90 5.91
CA ASN A 706 39.25 12.37 7.23
C ASN A 706 39.00 13.53 8.21
N GLY A 707 37.78 13.62 8.70
CA GLY A 707 37.34 14.52 9.75
C GLY A 707 36.45 13.80 10.76
N PHE A 708 35.59 14.50 11.45
CA PHE A 708 34.68 13.95 12.43
C PHE A 708 33.62 14.94 12.90
N ARG A 709 32.59 14.44 13.56
CA ARG A 709 31.66 15.18 14.43
C ARG A 709 31.61 14.53 15.80
N CYS A 710 31.08 15.25 16.81
CA CYS A 710 30.91 14.68 18.13
C CYS A 710 29.44 14.32 18.40
N ALA A 711 29.27 13.42 19.36
CA ALA A 711 28.01 13.08 19.99
C ALA A 711 28.10 13.24 21.50
N ARG A 712 26.96 13.33 22.18
CA ARG A 712 26.85 13.33 23.63
C ARG A 712 25.78 12.35 24.05
N ASP A 713 26.16 11.42 24.89
CA ASP A 713 25.25 10.39 25.40
C ASP A 713 24.10 11.02 26.19
N ALA A 714 22.93 10.42 26.12
CA ALA A 714 21.75 10.84 26.90
C ALA A 714 21.90 10.51 28.39
N SER A 715 22.60 9.41 28.70
CA SER A 715 22.86 8.94 30.06
C SER A 715 24.28 8.37 30.19
N PRO A 716 24.83 8.31 31.44
CA PRO A 716 26.14 7.69 31.69
C PRO A 716 26.22 6.20 31.36
N GLU A 717 25.10 5.45 31.43
CA GLU A 717 25.01 4.01 31.14
C GLU A 717 25.35 3.70 29.68
N GLU A 718 25.20 4.65 28.77
CA GLU A 718 25.54 4.50 27.36
C GLU A 718 27.02 4.19 27.13
N LYS A 719 27.90 4.58 28.03
CA LYS A 719 29.33 4.26 27.95
C LYS A 719 29.65 2.78 27.96
N THR A 720 28.74 1.96 28.49
CA THR A 720 28.85 0.49 28.59
C THR A 720 27.87 -0.23 27.69
N SER A 721 27.17 0.47 26.80
CA SER A 721 26.16 -0.12 25.94
C SER A 721 26.78 -1.02 24.86
N LYS A 722 25.99 -2.00 24.38
CA LYS A 722 26.36 -2.85 23.25
C LYS A 722 26.71 -2.07 21.99
N ALA A 723 26.14 -0.88 21.81
CA ALA A 723 26.45 -0.01 20.67
C ALA A 723 27.92 0.43 20.61
N ARG A 724 28.69 0.36 21.71
CA ARG A 724 30.13 0.71 21.78
C ARG A 724 31.07 -0.49 21.65
N GLU A 725 30.54 -1.70 21.64
CA GLU A 725 31.36 -2.91 21.51
C GLU A 725 32.04 -2.95 20.14
N PRO A 726 33.16 -3.70 20.01
CA PRO A 726 33.79 -3.97 18.72
C PRO A 726 32.77 -4.56 17.74
N PHE A 727 32.82 -4.10 16.50
CA PHE A 727 31.89 -4.50 15.46
C PHE A 727 32.66 -5.20 14.32
N THR A 728 32.33 -6.43 14.01
CA THR A 728 32.97 -7.14 12.91
C THR A 728 32.09 -7.08 11.67
N LEU A 729 32.57 -6.40 10.62
CA LEU A 729 31.97 -6.51 9.30
C LEU A 729 32.23 -7.90 8.75
N HIS A 730 31.17 -8.64 8.50
CA HIS A 730 31.20 -9.89 7.74
C HIS A 730 30.76 -9.56 6.31
N GLU A 731 31.72 -9.48 5.41
CA GLU A 731 31.46 -9.27 3.99
C GLU A 731 32.03 -10.45 3.21
N ARG A 732 31.19 -11.02 2.35
CA ARG A 732 31.62 -12.04 1.40
C ARG A 732 32.37 -11.35 0.28
N ASP A 733 33.61 -11.81 0.06
CA ASP A 733 34.49 -11.29 -0.98
C ASP A 733 34.47 -12.21 -2.19
N TYR A 734 33.52 -11.98 -3.08
CA TYR A 734 33.33 -12.75 -4.31
C TYR A 734 34.57 -12.71 -5.22
N SER A 735 35.48 -11.73 -5.10
CA SER A 735 36.72 -11.66 -5.88
C SER A 735 37.71 -12.81 -5.55
N LYS A 736 37.59 -13.40 -4.36
CA LYS A 736 38.36 -14.55 -3.89
C LYS A 736 37.72 -15.90 -4.18
N GLU A 737 36.52 -15.90 -4.72
CA GLU A 737 35.74 -17.10 -5.00
C GLU A 737 35.69 -17.37 -6.51
N LYS A 738 35.34 -18.59 -6.85
CA LYS A 738 35.06 -19.00 -8.23
C LYS A 738 33.74 -19.74 -8.27
N PRO A 739 32.91 -19.48 -9.27
CA PRO A 739 31.71 -20.31 -9.48
C PRO A 739 32.07 -21.78 -9.64
N VAL A 740 31.21 -22.68 -9.20
CA VAL A 740 31.42 -24.12 -9.33
C VAL A 740 31.61 -24.52 -10.78
N PRO A 741 32.46 -25.59 -11.03
CA PRO A 741 32.61 -26.14 -12.36
C PRO A 741 31.27 -26.64 -12.94
N ASP A 742 31.19 -26.74 -14.28
CA ASP A 742 29.97 -27.15 -14.98
C ASP A 742 29.48 -28.54 -14.57
N GLN A 743 30.36 -29.47 -14.25
CA GLN A 743 29.97 -30.79 -13.75
C GLN A 743 29.21 -30.72 -12.42
N ALA A 744 29.64 -29.88 -11.49
CA ALA A 744 28.96 -29.68 -10.22
C ALA A 744 27.62 -28.90 -10.43
N PHE A 745 27.65 -27.91 -11.31
CA PHE A 745 26.45 -27.15 -11.67
C PHE A 745 25.36 -28.05 -12.26
N GLU A 746 25.71 -29.03 -13.11
CA GLU A 746 24.72 -29.96 -13.67
C GLU A 746 24.04 -30.82 -12.59
N ILE A 747 24.74 -31.12 -11.49
CA ILE A 747 24.14 -31.80 -10.33
C ILE A 747 23.13 -30.85 -9.66
N TYR A 748 23.53 -29.58 -9.44
CA TYR A 748 22.65 -28.58 -8.84
C TYR A 748 21.41 -28.33 -9.70
N ARG A 749 21.57 -28.17 -11.01
CA ARG A 749 20.46 -27.97 -11.96
C ARG A 749 19.41 -29.07 -11.89
N ARG A 750 19.81 -30.34 -11.62
CA ARG A 750 18.86 -31.45 -11.48
C ARG A 750 17.93 -31.31 -10.27
N LEU A 751 18.31 -30.58 -9.21
CA LEU A 751 17.48 -30.32 -8.05
C LEU A 751 16.27 -29.43 -8.40
N TYR A 752 16.39 -28.64 -9.46
CA TYR A 752 15.34 -27.72 -9.95
C TYR A 752 14.36 -28.38 -10.92
N ALA A 753 14.63 -29.63 -11.33
CA ALA A 753 13.70 -30.38 -12.15
C ALA A 753 12.43 -30.72 -11.36
N TYR A 754 11.30 -30.74 -12.04
CA TYR A 754 10.03 -31.14 -11.47
C TYR A 754 9.21 -31.99 -12.44
N ASP A 755 8.33 -32.83 -11.92
CA ASP A 755 7.43 -33.61 -12.72
C ASP A 755 6.25 -32.73 -13.19
N LYS A 756 5.95 -32.79 -14.49
CA LYS A 756 4.78 -32.12 -15.09
C LYS A 756 3.51 -32.87 -14.73
N THR A 757 3.04 -32.71 -13.51
CA THR A 757 1.71 -33.20 -13.09
C THR A 757 0.59 -32.40 -13.74
N ASP A 758 -0.65 -32.91 -13.66
CA ASP A 758 -1.80 -32.17 -14.17
C ASP A 758 -1.92 -30.77 -13.56
N LEU A 759 -2.08 -29.77 -14.42
CA LEU A 759 -2.21 -28.36 -14.01
C LEU A 759 -3.56 -28.06 -13.35
N ASP A 760 -4.64 -28.74 -13.78
CA ASP A 760 -6.02 -28.43 -13.39
C ASP A 760 -6.28 -26.90 -13.28
N PRO A 761 -6.09 -26.11 -14.36
CA PRO A 761 -6.18 -24.67 -14.31
C PRO A 761 -7.64 -24.22 -14.15
N LYS A 762 -7.88 -23.24 -13.24
CA LYS A 762 -9.21 -22.65 -13.02
C LYS A 762 -9.11 -21.14 -13.09
N VAL A 763 -9.97 -20.51 -13.89
CA VAL A 763 -10.15 -19.06 -13.89
C VAL A 763 -11.14 -18.73 -12.77
N GLU A 764 -10.63 -18.19 -11.67
CA GLU A 764 -11.43 -17.85 -10.48
C GLU A 764 -12.19 -16.53 -10.65
N GLY A 765 -11.67 -15.62 -11.49
CA GLY A 765 -12.31 -14.34 -11.74
C GLY A 765 -11.71 -13.62 -12.94
N ARG A 766 -12.53 -12.80 -13.59
CA ARG A 766 -12.12 -11.94 -14.70
C ARG A 766 -12.67 -10.54 -14.49
N ASP A 767 -11.80 -9.54 -14.53
CA ASP A 767 -12.12 -8.12 -14.40
C ASP A 767 -11.78 -7.41 -15.71
N GLU A 768 -12.80 -6.88 -16.38
CA GLU A 768 -12.68 -6.13 -17.63
C GLU A 768 -12.84 -4.61 -17.41
N SER A 769 -13.00 -4.17 -16.17
CA SER A 769 -13.23 -2.75 -15.84
C SER A 769 -12.05 -1.83 -16.15
N PRO A 770 -10.74 -2.24 -16.04
CA PRO A 770 -9.64 -1.38 -16.44
C PRO A 770 -9.70 -1.02 -17.93
N GLU A 771 -9.39 0.25 -18.26
CA GLU A 771 -9.48 0.77 -19.62
C GLU A 771 -8.56 0.04 -20.62
N ASN A 772 -7.33 -0.25 -20.18
CA ASN A 772 -6.25 -0.70 -21.09
C ASN A 772 -5.98 -2.20 -21.07
N TRP A 773 -6.52 -2.95 -20.09
CA TRP A 773 -6.28 -4.39 -19.96
C TRP A 773 -7.46 -5.13 -19.32
N THR A 774 -7.46 -6.45 -19.47
CA THR A 774 -8.31 -7.39 -18.72
C THR A 774 -7.44 -8.11 -17.69
N ARG A 775 -7.90 -8.27 -16.46
CA ARG A 775 -7.24 -9.04 -15.41
C ARG A 775 -7.96 -10.36 -15.18
N GLU A 776 -7.23 -11.47 -15.21
CA GLU A 776 -7.74 -12.78 -14.83
C GLU A 776 -7.01 -13.29 -13.59
N LYS A 777 -7.74 -13.73 -12.58
CA LYS A 777 -7.21 -14.51 -11.45
C LYS A 777 -7.34 -15.99 -11.80
N ILE A 778 -6.22 -16.70 -11.79
CA ILE A 778 -6.13 -18.09 -12.17
C ILE A 778 -5.55 -18.88 -11.00
N THR A 779 -6.01 -20.11 -10.80
CA THR A 779 -5.36 -21.06 -9.90
C THR A 779 -5.02 -22.34 -10.64
N PHE A 780 -3.89 -22.97 -10.27
CA PHE A 780 -3.44 -24.25 -10.84
C PHE A 780 -2.55 -25.00 -9.84
N ASN A 781 -2.33 -26.30 -10.08
CA ASN A 781 -1.53 -27.13 -9.20
C ASN A 781 -0.04 -26.81 -9.27
N THR A 782 0.61 -26.72 -8.11
CA THR A 782 2.08 -26.64 -8.00
C THR A 782 2.72 -27.99 -8.38
N ALA A 783 4.05 -28.00 -8.48
CA ALA A 783 4.82 -29.23 -8.69
C ALA A 783 5.17 -29.94 -7.37
N TYR A 784 4.76 -29.41 -6.22
CA TYR A 784 5.14 -29.91 -4.89
C TYR A 784 3.95 -29.84 -3.92
N ASP A 785 3.99 -30.69 -2.90
CA ASP A 785 3.11 -30.69 -1.71
C ASP A 785 1.60 -30.77 -2.02
N ASN A 786 1.20 -31.16 -3.23
CA ASN A 786 -0.21 -31.18 -3.68
C ASN A 786 -0.96 -29.86 -3.42
N GLN A 787 -0.25 -28.74 -3.49
CA GLN A 787 -0.81 -27.41 -3.28
C GLN A 787 -1.32 -26.80 -4.60
N ARG A 788 -2.14 -25.76 -4.46
CA ARG A 788 -2.53 -24.89 -5.57
C ARG A 788 -1.85 -23.54 -5.40
N MET A 789 -1.43 -22.95 -6.49
CA MET A 789 -0.96 -21.57 -6.53
C MET A 789 -1.91 -20.70 -7.36
N ALA A 790 -1.94 -19.41 -7.03
CA ALA A 790 -2.62 -18.41 -7.82
C ALA A 790 -1.64 -17.70 -8.76
N GLY A 791 -2.16 -17.14 -9.84
CA GLY A 791 -1.47 -16.21 -10.72
C GLY A 791 -2.45 -15.20 -11.30
N TYR A 792 -1.94 -14.04 -11.68
CA TYR A 792 -2.73 -12.98 -12.31
C TYR A 792 -2.23 -12.72 -13.72
N LEU A 793 -3.10 -12.98 -14.71
CA LEU A 793 -2.82 -12.69 -16.11
C LEU A 793 -3.50 -11.37 -16.48
N PHE A 794 -2.69 -10.42 -16.90
CA PHE A 794 -3.13 -9.15 -17.44
C PHE A 794 -2.97 -9.20 -18.95
N LEU A 795 -4.08 -9.14 -19.69
CA LEU A 795 -4.11 -9.15 -21.14
C LEU A 795 -4.39 -7.75 -21.67
N PRO A 796 -3.55 -7.20 -22.55
CA PRO A 796 -3.79 -5.88 -23.11
C PRO A 796 -5.06 -5.87 -23.97
N LYS A 797 -5.80 -4.78 -23.96
CA LYS A 797 -6.95 -4.56 -24.84
C LYS A 797 -6.51 -3.99 -26.20
N LYS A 798 -5.28 -3.49 -26.29
CA LYS A 798 -4.65 -3.01 -27.51
C LYS A 798 -3.79 -4.12 -28.09
N GLY A 799 -3.77 -4.24 -29.41
CA GLY A 799 -3.03 -5.28 -30.13
C GLY A 799 -3.87 -6.52 -30.43
N ALA A 800 -3.22 -7.57 -30.92
CA ALA A 800 -3.86 -8.83 -31.28
C ALA A 800 -3.03 -10.02 -30.78
N PRO A 801 -3.68 -11.05 -30.20
CA PRO A 801 -2.99 -12.27 -29.78
C PRO A 801 -2.37 -13.02 -30.98
N PRO A 802 -1.34 -13.87 -30.73
CA PRO A 802 -0.76 -14.13 -29.40
C PRO A 802 0.16 -13.02 -28.95
N PHE A 803 0.09 -12.70 -27.61
CA PHE A 803 0.83 -11.62 -26.99
C PHE A 803 2.19 -12.09 -26.47
N GLU A 804 3.22 -11.27 -26.67
CA GLU A 804 4.48 -11.37 -25.93
C GLU A 804 4.20 -11.14 -24.44
N THR A 805 4.75 -12.01 -23.59
CA THR A 805 4.36 -12.02 -22.18
C THR A 805 5.55 -11.83 -21.24
N VAL A 806 5.44 -10.88 -20.33
CA VAL A 806 6.42 -10.62 -19.27
C VAL A 806 5.96 -11.28 -17.97
N ILE A 807 6.76 -12.22 -17.45
CA ILE A 807 6.52 -12.85 -16.17
C ILE A 807 7.25 -12.06 -15.10
N TYR A 808 6.51 -11.59 -14.11
CA TYR A 808 7.02 -10.67 -13.09
C TYR A 808 7.32 -11.36 -11.78
N TYR A 809 8.54 -11.20 -11.28
CA TYR A 809 8.90 -11.52 -9.90
C TYR A 809 9.05 -10.20 -9.12
N PRO A 810 8.13 -9.90 -8.20
CA PRO A 810 8.12 -8.63 -7.47
C PRO A 810 9.25 -8.49 -6.45
N GLY A 811 9.38 -7.31 -5.87
CA GLY A 811 10.27 -7.05 -4.73
C GLY A 811 9.77 -7.66 -3.42
N ALA A 812 10.61 -7.61 -2.39
CA ALA A 812 10.38 -8.24 -1.08
C ALA A 812 9.10 -7.78 -0.32
N GLY A 813 8.46 -6.69 -0.76
CA GLY A 813 7.17 -6.25 -0.23
C GLY A 813 6.05 -7.30 -0.27
N ILE A 814 6.16 -8.29 -1.18
CA ILE A 814 5.19 -9.40 -1.28
C ILE A 814 5.13 -10.27 -0.01
N TRP A 815 6.22 -10.34 0.74
CA TRP A 815 6.27 -11.09 2.01
C TRP A 815 5.58 -10.35 3.17
N LEU A 816 5.34 -9.04 3.02
CA LEU A 816 4.67 -8.19 4.00
C LEU A 816 3.18 -7.98 3.67
N THR A 817 2.80 -8.14 2.42
CA THR A 817 1.41 -7.94 1.94
C THR A 817 0.58 -9.21 2.18
N PRO A 818 -0.56 -9.14 2.89
CA PRO A 818 -1.28 -10.35 3.33
C PRO A 818 -2.11 -11.04 2.25
N THR A 819 -2.47 -10.35 1.17
CA THR A 819 -3.35 -10.88 0.10
C THR A 819 -2.98 -10.29 -1.24
N SER A 820 -3.15 -11.11 -2.29
CA SER A 820 -2.96 -10.71 -3.69
C SER A 820 -4.25 -10.20 -4.37
N GLU A 821 -5.39 -10.13 -3.68
CA GLU A 821 -6.70 -9.80 -4.30
C GLU A 821 -6.70 -8.46 -5.04
N ASN A 822 -5.98 -7.47 -4.53
CA ASN A 822 -5.86 -6.15 -5.13
C ASN A 822 -4.58 -5.97 -5.97
N LEU A 823 -3.96 -7.08 -6.37
CA LEU A 823 -2.76 -7.03 -7.18
C LEU A 823 -3.06 -6.39 -8.54
N GLY A 824 -2.37 -5.29 -8.82
CA GLY A 824 -2.37 -4.61 -10.12
C GLY A 824 -1.08 -4.91 -10.91
N PRO A 825 -0.98 -4.45 -12.15
CA PRO A 825 0.26 -4.54 -12.92
C PRO A 825 1.35 -3.58 -12.40
N GLU A 826 1.00 -2.69 -11.48
CA GLU A 826 1.86 -1.75 -10.74
C GLU A 826 2.92 -1.07 -11.63
N VAL A 827 4.18 -1.47 -11.43
CA VAL A 827 5.33 -0.89 -12.15
C VAL A 827 5.39 -1.28 -13.63
N LEU A 828 4.56 -2.22 -14.10
CA LEU A 828 4.57 -2.77 -15.47
C LEU A 828 3.32 -2.43 -16.30
N ASP A 829 2.46 -1.52 -15.84
CA ASP A 829 1.26 -1.05 -16.54
C ASP A 829 1.57 -0.53 -17.96
N PHE A 830 2.73 0.09 -18.17
CA PHE A 830 3.19 0.58 -19.45
C PHE A 830 3.37 -0.53 -20.51
N LEU A 831 3.66 -1.77 -20.09
CA LEU A 831 3.75 -2.92 -21.01
C LEU A 831 2.38 -3.27 -21.59
N LEU A 832 1.35 -3.21 -20.75
CA LEU A 832 -0.04 -3.46 -21.15
C LEU A 832 -0.57 -2.39 -22.10
N VAL A 833 -0.28 -1.11 -21.78
CA VAL A 833 -0.58 0.02 -22.68
C VAL A 833 0.18 -0.12 -24.00
N GLY A 834 1.39 -0.68 -23.96
CA GLY A 834 2.23 -0.98 -25.11
C GLY A 834 1.79 -2.20 -25.92
N GLY A 835 0.83 -3.02 -25.46
CA GLY A 835 0.33 -4.21 -26.18
C GLY A 835 0.99 -5.54 -25.76
N ARG A 836 1.76 -5.59 -24.66
CA ARG A 836 2.35 -6.82 -24.09
C ARG A 836 1.55 -7.32 -22.92
N ALA A 837 1.39 -8.64 -22.78
CA ALA A 837 0.78 -9.24 -21.61
C ALA A 837 1.75 -9.29 -20.42
N VAL A 838 1.20 -9.27 -19.21
CA VAL A 838 1.96 -9.43 -17.97
C VAL A 838 1.35 -10.58 -17.16
N PHE A 839 2.18 -11.47 -16.66
CA PHE A 839 1.79 -12.53 -15.74
C PHE A 839 2.50 -12.38 -14.40
N VAL A 840 1.75 -12.40 -13.32
CA VAL A 840 2.27 -12.26 -11.95
C VAL A 840 1.93 -13.51 -11.15
N PRO A 841 2.86 -14.47 -11.01
CA PRO A 841 2.67 -15.61 -10.13
C PRO A 841 2.61 -15.18 -8.66
N VAL A 842 1.76 -15.83 -7.88
CA VAL A 842 1.80 -15.77 -6.42
C VAL A 842 2.77 -16.84 -5.93
N TYR A 843 4.05 -16.49 -5.84
CA TYR A 843 5.11 -17.40 -5.40
C TYR A 843 4.90 -17.89 -3.96
N LEU A 844 5.51 -19.02 -3.59
CA LEU A 844 5.54 -19.48 -2.20
C LEU A 844 6.08 -18.37 -1.29
N SER A 845 5.55 -18.26 -0.09
CA SER A 845 5.82 -17.24 0.93
C SER A 845 5.23 -15.85 0.61
N ALA A 846 4.72 -15.63 -0.60
CA ALA A 846 4.12 -14.34 -0.98
C ALA A 846 2.61 -14.31 -0.70
N TYR A 847 2.12 -13.16 -0.26
CA TYR A 847 0.69 -12.87 -0.06
C TYR A 847 -0.01 -13.91 0.83
N GLU A 848 -1.07 -14.54 0.36
CA GLU A 848 -1.82 -15.61 1.04
C GLU A 848 -1.07 -16.95 1.14
N ARG A 849 0.00 -17.15 0.35
CA ARG A 849 0.82 -18.39 0.38
C ARG A 849 1.96 -18.33 1.44
N ARG A 850 1.73 -17.58 2.53
CA ARG A 850 2.71 -17.43 3.61
C ARG A 850 2.96 -18.76 4.32
N ASP A 851 4.25 -19.04 4.57
CA ASP A 851 4.74 -20.21 5.28
C ASP A 851 5.69 -19.84 6.44
N GLY A 852 5.74 -18.56 6.81
CA GLY A 852 6.62 -18.04 7.84
C GLY A 852 7.98 -17.58 7.36
N PHE A 853 8.27 -17.64 6.05
CA PHE A 853 9.50 -17.07 5.48
C PHE A 853 9.47 -15.53 5.57
N ASP A 854 10.56 -14.96 6.08
CA ASP A 854 10.74 -13.52 6.26
C ASP A 854 12.20 -13.08 5.98
N PHE A 855 12.52 -11.83 6.25
CA PHE A 855 13.89 -11.35 6.07
C PHE A 855 14.92 -12.07 6.94
N ALA A 856 14.59 -12.53 8.15
CA ALA A 856 15.50 -13.29 9.00
C ALA A 856 15.80 -14.67 8.42
N SER A 857 14.88 -15.23 7.65
CA SER A 857 14.98 -16.54 7.00
C SER A 857 16.09 -16.60 5.95
N PHE A 858 16.53 -15.47 5.40
CA PHE A 858 17.69 -15.40 4.49
C PHE A 858 19.02 -15.86 5.14
N ARG A 859 19.09 -15.86 6.48
CA ARG A 859 20.24 -16.35 7.22
C ARG A 859 20.29 -17.88 7.34
N ASN A 860 19.16 -18.54 7.08
CA ASN A 860 19.08 -20.00 7.10
C ASN A 860 19.30 -20.55 5.68
N LYS A 861 20.53 -20.95 5.38
CA LYS A 861 20.94 -21.42 4.05
C LYS A 861 20.11 -22.59 3.51
N ASN A 862 19.66 -23.52 4.39
CA ASN A 862 18.87 -24.67 3.96
C ASN A 862 17.43 -24.24 3.63
N LEU A 863 16.82 -23.43 4.49
CA LEU A 863 15.49 -22.89 4.25
C LEU A 863 15.45 -22.03 2.98
N LEU A 864 16.46 -21.18 2.80
CA LEU A 864 16.59 -20.35 1.61
C LEU A 864 16.74 -21.21 0.34
N ARG A 865 17.61 -22.26 0.36
CA ARG A 865 17.76 -23.22 -0.75
C ARG A 865 16.41 -23.85 -1.10
N ASP A 866 15.68 -24.35 -0.10
CA ASP A 866 14.40 -25.03 -0.32
C ASP A 866 13.38 -24.09 -0.96
N HIS A 867 13.43 -22.79 -0.61
CA HIS A 867 12.60 -21.76 -1.24
C HIS A 867 13.03 -21.46 -2.68
N TYR A 868 14.33 -21.38 -2.97
CA TYR A 868 14.80 -21.21 -4.35
C TYR A 868 14.32 -22.35 -5.27
N LEU A 869 14.35 -23.59 -4.77
CA LEU A 869 13.82 -24.73 -5.50
C LEU A 869 12.33 -24.57 -5.80
N LYS A 870 11.52 -24.26 -4.78
CA LYS A 870 10.07 -24.09 -4.91
C LYS A 870 9.69 -22.86 -5.76
N TRP A 871 10.39 -21.73 -5.64
CA TRP A 871 10.17 -20.54 -6.49
C TRP A 871 10.48 -20.84 -7.96
N SER A 872 11.50 -21.65 -8.22
CA SER A 872 11.80 -22.09 -9.60
C SER A 872 10.70 -22.99 -10.15
N GLN A 873 10.18 -23.91 -9.35
CA GLN A 873 9.07 -24.79 -9.72
C GLN A 873 7.77 -23.98 -9.93
N ASP A 874 7.50 -22.97 -9.09
CA ASP A 874 6.37 -22.04 -9.26
C ASP A 874 6.47 -21.28 -10.60
N LEU A 875 7.67 -20.80 -10.97
CA LEU A 875 7.93 -20.20 -12.26
C LEU A 875 7.68 -21.18 -13.41
N GLY A 876 8.23 -22.39 -13.30
CA GLY A 876 8.06 -23.44 -14.29
C GLY A 876 6.59 -23.81 -14.52
N ARG A 877 5.81 -24.00 -13.44
CA ARG A 877 4.37 -24.26 -13.50
C ARG A 877 3.56 -23.09 -14.06
N SER A 878 3.99 -21.87 -13.78
CA SER A 878 3.41 -20.66 -14.38
C SER A 878 3.60 -20.66 -15.89
N ILE A 879 4.78 -21.04 -16.37
CA ILE A 879 5.05 -21.16 -17.81
C ILE A 879 4.26 -22.34 -18.41
N ASP A 880 4.19 -23.50 -17.73
CA ASP A 880 3.35 -24.61 -18.17
C ASP A 880 1.90 -24.18 -18.38
N TYR A 881 1.36 -23.32 -17.48
CA TYR A 881 0.03 -22.72 -17.65
C TYR A 881 -0.02 -21.76 -18.86
N LEU A 882 0.93 -20.84 -19.00
CA LEU A 882 0.95 -19.89 -20.11
C LEU A 882 1.03 -20.58 -21.46
N GLU A 883 1.74 -21.72 -21.55
CA GLU A 883 1.81 -22.55 -22.77
C GLU A 883 0.44 -23.16 -23.17
N THR A 884 -0.52 -23.28 -22.26
CA THR A 884 -1.89 -23.75 -22.56
C THR A 884 -2.80 -22.65 -23.13
N ARG A 885 -2.37 -21.37 -23.05
CA ARG A 885 -3.19 -20.22 -23.43
C ARG A 885 -2.93 -19.81 -24.89
N PRO A 886 -3.96 -19.86 -25.76
CA PRO A 886 -3.79 -19.49 -27.16
C PRO A 886 -3.49 -17.98 -27.35
N GLU A 887 -3.80 -17.15 -26.37
CA GLU A 887 -3.54 -15.72 -26.41
C GLU A 887 -2.05 -15.37 -26.12
N ILE A 888 -1.25 -16.34 -25.69
CA ILE A 888 0.14 -16.12 -25.27
C ILE A 888 1.10 -16.68 -26.31
N ASP A 889 2.09 -15.88 -26.70
CA ASP A 889 3.19 -16.32 -27.56
C ASP A 889 4.24 -17.03 -26.69
N LYS A 890 4.18 -18.37 -26.65
CA LYS A 890 5.08 -19.21 -25.85
C LYS A 890 6.56 -19.11 -26.23
N GLU A 891 6.87 -18.65 -27.47
CA GLU A 891 8.23 -18.44 -27.94
C GLU A 891 8.78 -17.06 -27.58
N LYS A 892 7.94 -16.18 -26.99
CA LYS A 892 8.27 -14.80 -26.66
C LYS A 892 7.97 -14.47 -25.19
N LEU A 893 8.52 -15.30 -24.30
CA LEU A 893 8.41 -15.10 -22.84
C LEU A 893 9.61 -14.31 -22.31
N ALA A 894 9.35 -13.26 -21.53
CA ALA A 894 10.34 -12.47 -20.83
C ALA A 894 10.21 -12.65 -19.31
N PHE A 895 11.29 -12.47 -18.58
CA PHE A 895 11.31 -12.38 -17.13
C PHE A 895 11.64 -10.95 -16.69
N PHE A 896 10.90 -10.44 -15.74
CA PHE A 896 11.19 -9.18 -15.07
C PHE A 896 11.30 -9.43 -13.56
N GLY A 897 12.50 -9.39 -13.04
CA GLY A 897 12.77 -9.53 -11.60
C GLY A 897 13.14 -8.18 -10.99
N MET A 898 12.34 -7.71 -10.01
CA MET A 898 12.62 -6.47 -9.29
C MET A 898 13.14 -6.77 -7.88
N SER A 899 14.22 -6.12 -7.46
CA SER A 899 14.78 -6.22 -6.10
C SER A 899 15.06 -7.67 -5.69
N SER A 900 14.24 -8.31 -4.85
CA SER A 900 14.36 -9.74 -4.55
C SER A 900 14.29 -10.59 -5.81
N GLY A 901 13.42 -10.26 -6.76
CA GLY A 901 13.37 -10.90 -8.07
C GLY A 901 14.64 -10.71 -8.90
N GLY A 902 15.31 -9.57 -8.78
CA GLY A 902 16.61 -9.29 -9.41
C GLY A 902 17.77 -10.10 -8.81
N VAL A 903 17.67 -10.48 -7.52
CA VAL A 903 18.64 -11.35 -6.83
C VAL A 903 18.41 -12.82 -7.15
N VAL A 904 17.15 -13.27 -7.08
CA VAL A 904 16.74 -14.64 -7.37
C VAL A 904 16.87 -14.95 -8.87
N GLY A 905 16.71 -13.94 -9.72
CA GLY A 905 16.71 -14.03 -11.17
C GLY A 905 17.81 -14.89 -11.77
N PRO A 906 19.10 -14.72 -11.43
CA PRO A 906 20.16 -15.55 -11.99
C PRO A 906 19.95 -17.04 -11.80
N VAL A 907 19.38 -17.47 -10.66
CA VAL A 907 19.08 -18.90 -10.40
C VAL A 907 17.94 -19.36 -11.30
N LEU A 908 16.83 -18.63 -11.32
CA LEU A 908 15.65 -18.98 -12.10
C LEU A 908 15.97 -19.04 -13.60
N LEU A 909 16.70 -18.04 -14.11
CA LEU A 909 17.05 -17.91 -15.52
C LEU A 909 18.05 -18.98 -16.01
N ALA A 910 18.94 -19.47 -15.13
CA ALA A 910 19.90 -20.51 -15.47
C ALA A 910 19.23 -21.89 -15.60
N VAL A 911 18.06 -22.10 -14.99
CA VAL A 911 17.37 -23.40 -14.97
C VAL A 911 16.09 -23.43 -15.81
N GLU A 912 15.56 -22.27 -16.23
CA GLU A 912 14.32 -22.17 -17.03
C GLU A 912 14.61 -21.70 -18.48
N PRO A 913 14.82 -22.61 -19.42
CA PRO A 913 15.26 -22.30 -20.78
C PRO A 913 14.16 -21.67 -21.67
N ARG A 914 12.90 -21.68 -21.24
CA ARG A 914 11.78 -21.10 -22.00
C ARG A 914 11.77 -19.59 -21.98
N ILE A 915 12.43 -18.95 -21.01
CA ILE A 915 12.60 -17.49 -20.97
C ILE A 915 13.62 -17.09 -22.04
N LYS A 916 13.27 -16.08 -22.85
CA LYS A 916 14.09 -15.60 -24.00
C LYS A 916 14.88 -14.34 -23.70
N VAL A 917 14.39 -13.51 -22.76
CA VAL A 917 14.99 -12.22 -22.40
C VAL A 917 14.68 -11.91 -20.94
N ALA A 918 15.57 -11.22 -20.23
CA ALA A 918 15.38 -10.89 -18.83
C ALA A 918 15.69 -9.41 -18.53
N ILE A 919 14.93 -8.85 -17.62
CA ILE A 919 15.18 -7.58 -16.97
C ILE A 919 15.44 -7.84 -15.47
N LEU A 920 16.58 -7.38 -14.96
CA LEU A 920 16.96 -7.48 -13.55
C LEU A 920 17.06 -6.05 -12.98
N GLU A 921 15.95 -5.58 -12.42
CA GLU A 921 15.91 -4.26 -11.77
C GLU A 921 16.33 -4.37 -10.32
N ALA A 922 17.23 -3.48 -9.88
CA ALA A 922 17.85 -3.50 -8.56
C ALA A 922 18.46 -4.87 -8.22
N GLY A 923 18.98 -5.58 -9.23
CA GLY A 923 19.66 -6.86 -9.10
C GLY A 923 21.13 -6.67 -8.73
N GLY A 924 21.73 -7.71 -8.17
CA GLY A 924 23.12 -7.76 -7.75
C GLY A 924 23.35 -8.90 -6.77
N PHE A 925 24.59 -9.32 -6.59
CA PHE A 925 24.91 -10.23 -5.49
C PHE A 925 24.68 -9.50 -4.16
N VAL A 926 24.14 -10.21 -3.20
CA VAL A 926 23.91 -9.63 -1.88
C VAL A 926 25.22 -9.66 -1.11
N THR A 927 25.66 -8.50 -0.66
CA THR A 927 26.86 -8.31 0.17
C THR A 927 26.45 -8.06 1.61
N GLY A 928 27.30 -8.45 2.58
CA GLY A 928 27.04 -8.28 4.00
C GLY A 928 26.45 -9.51 4.70
N ALA A 929 26.17 -9.39 5.98
CA ALA A 929 25.82 -10.49 6.88
C ALA A 929 24.49 -11.22 6.55
N TRP A 930 23.69 -10.71 5.63
CA TRP A 930 22.47 -11.34 5.17
C TRP A 930 22.69 -12.61 4.35
N CYS A 931 23.90 -12.77 3.72
CA CYS A 931 24.16 -13.83 2.75
C CYS A 931 25.56 -14.45 2.86
N ASN A 932 26.19 -14.42 4.03
CA ASN A 932 27.55 -14.92 4.19
C ASN A 932 27.71 -16.42 3.95
N GLU A 933 26.64 -17.21 4.07
CA GLU A 933 26.65 -18.65 3.85
C GLU A 933 25.42 -19.07 3.05
N GLN A 934 25.48 -18.96 1.74
CA GLN A 934 24.46 -19.58 0.88
C GLN A 934 24.80 -21.04 0.60
N ALA A 935 23.77 -21.89 0.48
CA ALA A 935 23.96 -23.24 -0.01
C ALA A 935 24.45 -23.17 -1.47
N PRO A 936 25.57 -23.81 -1.83
CA PRO A 936 26.15 -23.65 -3.17
C PRO A 936 25.19 -23.97 -4.32
N GLU A 937 24.26 -24.90 -4.07
CA GLU A 937 23.20 -25.30 -5.01
C GLU A 937 22.04 -24.31 -5.16
N ALA A 938 22.07 -23.19 -4.42
CA ALA A 938 21.10 -22.11 -4.49
C ALA A 938 21.75 -20.71 -4.51
N ASP A 939 23.08 -20.66 -4.60
CA ASP A 939 23.83 -19.42 -4.61
C ASP A 939 23.83 -18.79 -6.00
N PRO A 940 23.24 -17.59 -6.20
CA PRO A 940 23.20 -16.90 -7.48
C PRO A 940 24.57 -16.73 -8.15
N PHE A 941 25.66 -16.68 -7.35
CA PHE A 941 27.03 -16.62 -7.84
C PHE A 941 27.40 -17.82 -8.72
N ASN A 942 26.91 -19.01 -8.38
CA ASN A 942 27.13 -20.23 -9.15
C ASN A 942 26.24 -20.31 -10.41
N PHE A 943 25.13 -19.59 -10.46
CA PHE A 943 24.16 -19.64 -11.55
C PHE A 943 24.39 -18.55 -12.60
N ALA A 944 24.83 -17.37 -12.20
CA ALA A 944 25.04 -16.22 -13.09
C ALA A 944 25.86 -16.56 -14.35
N PRO A 945 26.95 -17.35 -14.31
CA PRO A 945 27.71 -17.73 -15.52
C PRO A 945 26.91 -18.59 -16.51
N ARG A 946 25.80 -19.19 -16.09
CA ARG A 946 24.94 -20.07 -16.89
C ARG A 946 23.74 -19.35 -17.49
N VAL A 947 23.51 -18.10 -17.12
CA VAL A 947 22.51 -17.23 -17.78
C VAL A 947 23.10 -16.80 -19.12
N LYS A 948 22.53 -17.30 -20.22
CA LYS A 948 23.04 -17.05 -21.59
C LYS A 948 22.11 -16.16 -22.43
N ILE A 949 20.89 -15.94 -21.96
CA ILE A 949 19.88 -15.09 -22.64
C ILE A 949 20.25 -13.61 -22.52
N PRO A 950 19.68 -12.74 -23.40
CA PRO A 950 19.82 -11.30 -23.25
C PRO A 950 19.34 -10.79 -21.87
N VAL A 951 20.16 -9.93 -21.24
CA VAL A 951 19.85 -9.37 -19.91
C VAL A 951 20.02 -7.85 -19.91
N LEU A 952 18.98 -7.15 -19.43
CA LEU A 952 19.04 -5.74 -19.06
C LEU A 952 19.12 -5.62 -17.54
N MET A 953 20.16 -5.00 -17.02
CA MET A 953 20.26 -4.62 -15.61
C MET A 953 19.96 -3.13 -15.45
N LEU A 954 19.05 -2.79 -14.53
CA LEU A 954 18.66 -1.42 -14.17
C LEU A 954 18.90 -1.21 -12.67
N ASN A 955 19.85 -0.36 -12.31
CA ASN A 955 20.26 -0.22 -10.92
C ASN A 955 20.35 1.23 -10.48
N GLY A 956 20.10 1.46 -9.18
CA GLY A 956 20.45 2.68 -8.49
C GLY A 956 21.91 2.68 -8.03
N ARG A 957 22.60 3.82 -8.18
CA ARG A 957 23.99 4.02 -7.74
C ARG A 957 24.11 3.99 -6.22
N TYR A 958 23.06 4.43 -5.52
CA TYR A 958 23.03 4.55 -4.07
C TYR A 958 22.24 3.42 -3.40
N ASP A 959 22.14 2.26 -4.08
CA ASP A 959 21.53 1.07 -3.51
C ASP A 959 22.36 0.54 -2.35
N PHE A 960 21.86 0.71 -1.12
CA PHE A 960 22.55 0.31 0.10
C PHE A 960 22.60 -1.23 0.32
N MET A 961 21.68 -1.96 -0.31
CA MET A 961 21.62 -3.43 -0.22
C MET A 961 22.51 -4.12 -1.26
N ARG A 962 22.68 -3.51 -2.44
CA ARG A 962 23.47 -4.06 -3.56
C ARG A 962 24.41 -2.99 -4.06
N ARG A 963 25.52 -2.86 -3.35
CA ARG A 963 26.51 -1.84 -3.67
C ARG A 963 27.12 -2.06 -5.06
N VAL A 964 27.43 -0.97 -5.74
CA VAL A 964 27.88 -1.00 -7.14
C VAL A 964 29.07 -1.93 -7.32
N GLN A 965 30.15 -1.76 -6.55
CA GLN A 965 31.41 -2.52 -6.74
C GLN A 965 31.36 -3.96 -6.23
N GLU A 966 30.60 -4.21 -5.16
CA GLU A 966 30.63 -5.47 -4.43
C GLU A 966 29.49 -6.42 -4.83
N GLY A 967 28.43 -5.90 -5.47
CA GLY A 967 27.26 -6.68 -5.82
C GLY A 967 26.81 -6.50 -7.27
N GLN A 968 26.56 -5.27 -7.70
CA GLN A 968 26.00 -5.01 -9.03
C GLN A 968 27.02 -5.27 -10.16
N SER A 969 28.24 -4.72 -10.06
CA SER A 969 29.29 -4.92 -11.07
C SER A 969 29.73 -6.38 -11.15
N LEU A 970 29.81 -7.08 -10.00
CA LEU A 970 30.18 -8.48 -9.97
C LEU A 970 29.10 -9.36 -10.63
N LEU A 971 27.82 -9.11 -10.36
CA LEU A 971 26.76 -9.82 -11.10
C LEU A 971 26.90 -9.55 -12.60
N TRP A 972 27.12 -8.31 -13.02
CA TRP A 972 27.34 -7.95 -14.42
C TRP A 972 28.52 -8.70 -15.05
N GLU A 973 29.64 -8.79 -14.36
CA GLU A 973 30.84 -9.51 -14.81
C GLU A 973 30.57 -11.00 -14.99
N TYR A 974 29.97 -11.63 -13.97
CA TYR A 974 29.74 -13.08 -13.93
C TYR A 974 28.56 -13.55 -14.80
N LEU A 975 27.64 -12.66 -15.24
CA LEU A 975 26.60 -13.06 -16.18
C LEU A 975 27.20 -13.64 -17.46
N GLY A 976 26.87 -14.89 -17.74
CA GLY A 976 27.33 -15.62 -18.92
C GLY A 976 26.71 -15.17 -20.24
N THR A 977 25.81 -14.20 -20.22
CA THR A 977 25.24 -13.52 -21.39
C THR A 977 26.36 -12.91 -22.24
N PRO A 978 26.39 -13.12 -23.59
CA PRO A 978 27.35 -12.45 -24.44
C PRO A 978 27.35 -10.93 -24.29
N PRO A 979 28.52 -10.26 -24.36
CA PRO A 979 28.63 -8.81 -24.11
C PRO A 979 27.69 -7.96 -24.96
N GLU A 980 27.44 -8.32 -26.21
CA GLU A 980 26.54 -7.63 -27.14
C GLU A 980 25.04 -7.77 -26.77
N ASN A 981 24.71 -8.74 -25.91
CA ASN A 981 23.35 -9.05 -25.49
C ASN A 981 23.09 -8.67 -24.03
N LYS A 982 24.05 -8.07 -23.33
CA LYS A 982 23.83 -7.56 -21.97
C LYS A 982 23.98 -6.03 -21.91
N VAL A 983 23.06 -5.38 -21.21
CA VAL A 983 23.04 -3.94 -21.00
C VAL A 983 22.94 -3.66 -19.52
N TRP A 984 23.78 -2.77 -19.00
CA TRP A 984 23.68 -2.29 -17.63
C TRP A 984 23.54 -0.77 -17.61
N LYS A 985 22.49 -0.31 -16.97
CA LYS A 985 22.20 1.11 -16.76
C LYS A 985 22.25 1.42 -15.27
N LEU A 986 22.99 2.46 -14.93
CA LEU A 986 23.18 2.90 -13.56
C LEU A 986 22.69 4.34 -13.42
N TYR A 987 21.73 4.55 -12.53
CA TYR A 987 21.06 5.83 -12.30
C TYR A 987 21.46 6.44 -10.96
N ASP A 988 21.42 7.76 -10.86
CA ASP A 988 21.69 8.48 -9.61
C ASP A 988 20.47 8.46 -8.68
N THR A 989 20.04 7.26 -8.35
CA THR A 989 18.90 6.96 -7.47
C THR A 989 19.32 5.93 -6.41
N ASP A 990 18.42 5.71 -5.44
CA ASP A 990 18.63 4.69 -4.41
C ASP A 990 18.49 3.27 -5.00
N HIS A 991 17.32 2.68 -4.96
CA HIS A 991 17.11 1.27 -5.27
C HIS A 991 16.65 1.03 -6.71
N SER A 992 15.71 1.83 -7.18
CA SER A 992 15.08 1.67 -8.51
C SER A 992 15.37 2.85 -9.43
N PRO A 993 15.39 2.63 -10.76
CA PRO A 993 15.52 3.72 -11.74
C PRO A 993 14.28 4.63 -11.73
N PRO A 994 14.39 5.87 -12.26
CA PRO A 994 13.23 6.72 -12.50
C PRO A 994 12.25 6.03 -13.46
N ARG A 995 10.93 6.20 -13.23
CA ARG A 995 9.87 5.52 -14.00
C ARG A 995 10.02 5.71 -15.52
N LEU A 996 10.28 6.93 -15.98
CA LEU A 996 10.42 7.22 -17.41
C LEU A 996 11.62 6.49 -18.04
N GLU A 997 12.74 6.42 -17.34
CA GLU A 997 13.92 5.71 -17.82
C GLU A 997 13.67 4.19 -17.84
N ARG A 998 12.96 3.66 -16.83
CA ARG A 998 12.51 2.26 -16.84
C ARG A 998 11.66 1.96 -18.06
N ILE A 999 10.63 2.76 -18.34
CA ILE A 999 9.74 2.59 -19.51
C ILE A 999 10.57 2.55 -20.80
N LYS A 1000 11.43 3.55 -21.00
CA LYS A 1000 12.27 3.69 -22.19
C LYS A 1000 13.20 2.49 -22.39
N GLU A 1001 13.98 2.14 -21.38
CA GLU A 1001 15.00 1.10 -21.50
C GLU A 1001 14.36 -0.30 -21.63
N VAL A 1002 13.33 -0.60 -20.82
CA VAL A 1002 12.64 -1.90 -20.86
C VAL A 1002 11.93 -2.08 -22.20
N THR A 1003 11.18 -1.08 -22.66
CA THR A 1003 10.47 -1.17 -23.94
C THR A 1003 11.46 -1.39 -25.09
N ALA A 1004 12.50 -0.55 -25.19
CA ALA A 1004 13.51 -0.68 -26.24
C ALA A 1004 14.24 -2.03 -26.21
N PHE A 1005 14.50 -2.57 -25.01
CA PHE A 1005 15.17 -3.85 -24.85
C PHE A 1005 14.27 -5.03 -25.26
N LEU A 1006 13.00 -5.01 -24.84
CA LEU A 1006 12.02 -6.02 -25.26
C LEU A 1006 11.77 -5.97 -26.76
N ASP A 1007 11.63 -4.77 -27.36
CA ASP A 1007 11.45 -4.59 -28.80
C ASP A 1007 12.63 -5.17 -29.60
N LYS A 1008 13.85 -5.01 -29.09
CA LYS A 1008 15.06 -5.56 -29.73
C LYS A 1008 15.06 -7.08 -29.78
N TYR A 1009 14.61 -7.77 -28.74
CA TYR A 1009 14.79 -9.23 -28.62
C TYR A 1009 13.51 -10.04 -28.83
N LEU A 1010 12.33 -9.48 -28.59
CA LEU A 1010 11.04 -10.12 -28.85
C LEU A 1010 10.34 -9.55 -30.08
N GLY A 1011 10.79 -8.39 -30.58
CA GLY A 1011 10.14 -7.61 -31.61
C GLY A 1011 9.22 -6.55 -31.03
N PRO A 1012 8.74 -5.58 -31.85
CA PRO A 1012 7.76 -4.60 -31.41
C PRO A 1012 6.45 -5.29 -31.06
N ALA A 1013 5.78 -4.82 -29.98
CA ALA A 1013 4.46 -5.33 -29.62
C ALA A 1013 3.45 -5.12 -30.79
N LYS A 1014 2.59 -6.10 -31.01
CA LYS A 1014 1.64 -6.14 -32.15
C LYS A 1014 0.42 -5.25 -31.94
#